data_3cdd8f08d9b9a80f796132c1bfbb8edf
#
_entry.id   3cdd8f08d9b9a80f796132c1bfbb8edf
#
_cell.length_a   1.000
_cell.length_b   1.000
_cell.length_c   1.000
_cell.angle_alpha   90.00
_cell.angle_beta   90.00
_cell.angle_gamma   90.00
#
_symmetry.space_group_name_H-M   'P 1'
#
loop_
_entity.id
_entity.type
_entity.pdbx_description
1 polymer ?
#
loop_
_entity_poly.entity_id
_entity_poly.type
_entity_poly.pdbx_seq_one_letter_code
_entity_poly.pdbx_strand_id
1 'polypeptide(L)'
;MATTVPTRVMNVIQCYSPPELHRGPIMNWKLIQLFNKALISPCDLATFKSVNESAMKAGYLVHPDCCGSSEIQKFLKNETFNPNSTFYKTFEEVEAKGELELLFDQLMHYASTYGTNHTQEGNGYVPNDEPPVIEFTKYKVILPATEEEIFEECYGMLKSGIAINEKTLNLLMEYIKDYHFLSKVDVDEIANKEAQAIFSVKTGKYPNQAISVLRVLMYLLTEDTAMLVKSKQSITRLKMIVEGMSSDERKNLNKILKERDVVLSTVFYRYKPIILAMKCSETSTVINRIRKLAVKNHKPMKVGFWERCFNPMDKTDAYIKEAKEKVDSLTAFKKAQLMQGILERINGQDTEGRMFVVRNGKVYVRAGYKPPCDEDYLFELYDVIKDSYVRNLSSKAITKVETKDAEDNVVVLERPTRIKLPKGVDLTLPTSEKNFVGNFPMGSSVVLAEKDNVIGIYWRNDWGARDYDLHLITKNGSHYGWNGDYHGEEFGKIIYSGDMTSAEPEAAECLYIERCAPNSVVAVNKFSGSANSKFKLFVAVDPDKNDLQRTRELKDAMVDPNKIVFEAEIEHDSNDTKNVVKIENGRMIMSNFGTGGHSRVPSVSMSKVIEEQSKVKANSYISLEELLIKAGFELVEEEADIDLTQMSKNDLIKLVC
;
A
#
# COMPACT_ATOMS: atom_id res chain seq x y z
N MET A 1 -25.15 -25.19 11.38
CA MET A 1 -25.04 -26.14 10.24
C MET A 1 -23.56 -26.35 9.97
N ALA A 2 -23.09 -27.59 9.84
CA ALA A 2 -21.67 -27.85 9.61
C ALA A 2 -21.28 -27.32 8.21
N THR A 3 -20.40 -26.37 8.15
CA THR A 3 -19.81 -25.82 6.92
C THR A 3 -19.08 -26.93 6.16
N THR A 4 -19.62 -27.35 5.04
CA THR A 4 -19.00 -28.37 4.19
C THR A 4 -18.00 -27.68 3.25
N VAL A 5 -16.73 -28.08 3.33
CA VAL A 5 -15.68 -27.69 2.37
C VAL A 5 -16.18 -27.94 0.94
N PRO A 6 -16.06 -26.96 0.02
CA PRO A 6 -16.57 -27.10 -1.34
C PRO A 6 -16.07 -28.37 -2.04
N THR A 7 -16.95 -29.07 -2.74
CA THR A 7 -16.70 -30.39 -3.36
C THR A 7 -15.50 -30.41 -4.32
N ARG A 8 -15.18 -29.28 -4.98
CA ARG A 8 -13.98 -29.12 -5.84
C ARG A 8 -12.67 -29.23 -5.06
N VAL A 9 -12.63 -28.74 -3.83
CA VAL A 9 -11.44 -28.83 -2.95
C VAL A 9 -11.27 -30.26 -2.44
N MET A 10 -12.37 -30.96 -2.20
CA MET A 10 -12.36 -32.37 -1.75
C MET A 10 -11.79 -33.34 -2.80
N ASN A 11 -12.01 -33.09 -4.10
CA ASN A 11 -11.53 -33.97 -5.17
C ASN A 11 -10.00 -33.92 -5.37
N VAL A 12 -9.35 -32.81 -4.97
CA VAL A 12 -7.88 -32.67 -5.03
C VAL A 12 -7.20 -33.48 -3.90
N ILE A 13 -7.89 -33.71 -2.79
CA ILE A 13 -7.33 -34.34 -1.59
C ILE A 13 -7.20 -35.87 -1.71
N GLN A 14 -8.00 -36.52 -2.58
CA GLN A 14 -8.03 -38.00 -2.66
C GLN A 14 -6.78 -38.65 -3.28
N CYS A 15 -5.87 -37.84 -3.87
CA CYS A 15 -4.67 -38.37 -4.56
C CYS A 15 -3.35 -37.93 -3.92
N TYR A 16 -3.36 -37.43 -2.67
CA TYR A 16 -2.20 -36.78 -2.08
C TYR A 16 -1.35 -37.68 -1.19
N SER A 17 -0.04 -37.80 -1.49
CA SER A 17 0.98 -38.34 -0.59
C SER A 17 1.80 -37.17 -0.03
N PRO A 18 1.87 -36.99 1.30
CA PRO A 18 2.51 -35.80 1.86
C PRO A 18 4.02 -35.82 1.61
N PRO A 19 4.62 -34.72 1.11
CA PRO A 19 6.07 -34.53 1.07
C PRO A 19 6.65 -34.32 2.47
N GLU A 20 7.99 -34.40 2.58
CA GLU A 20 8.70 -34.24 3.87
C GLU A 20 8.50 -32.85 4.48
N LEU A 21 8.35 -32.82 5.81
CA LEU A 21 8.12 -31.60 6.59
C LEU A 21 9.28 -30.62 6.43
N HIS A 22 8.98 -29.37 6.09
CA HIS A 22 9.95 -28.28 6.09
C HIS A 22 10.52 -28.04 7.50
N ARG A 23 11.85 -28.07 7.65
CA ARG A 23 12.58 -27.84 8.91
C ARG A 23 13.36 -26.54 8.92
N GLY A 24 13.04 -25.60 8.05
CA GLY A 24 13.69 -24.30 7.93
C GLY A 24 13.21 -23.26 8.95
N PRO A 25 13.74 -22.02 8.90
CA PRO A 25 13.24 -20.92 9.70
C PRO A 25 11.78 -20.63 9.39
N ILE A 26 11.06 -20.06 10.38
CA ILE A 26 9.65 -19.70 10.24
C ILE A 26 9.54 -18.41 9.41
N MET A 27 8.83 -18.47 8.28
CA MET A 27 8.58 -17.30 7.45
C MET A 27 7.71 -16.28 8.21
N ASN A 28 7.99 -15.00 8.03
CA ASN A 28 7.13 -13.97 8.57
C ASN A 28 5.76 -13.97 7.86
N TRP A 29 4.68 -14.17 8.60
CA TRP A 29 3.32 -14.29 8.07
C TRP A 29 2.88 -13.08 7.21
N LYS A 30 3.46 -11.90 7.42
CA LYS A 30 3.20 -10.70 6.58
C LYS A 30 3.65 -10.87 5.13
N LEU A 31 4.54 -11.82 4.84
CA LEU A 31 4.88 -12.17 3.46
C LEU A 31 3.73 -12.91 2.77
N ILE A 32 2.89 -13.65 3.52
CA ILE A 32 1.67 -14.24 2.96
C ILE A 32 0.74 -13.12 2.48
N GLN A 33 0.55 -12.07 3.27
CA GLN A 33 -0.25 -10.90 2.89
C GLN A 33 0.32 -10.18 1.65
N LEU A 34 1.66 -10.16 1.52
CA LEU A 34 2.34 -9.48 0.41
C LEU A 34 2.28 -10.27 -0.90
N PHE A 35 2.27 -11.62 -0.83
CA PHE A 35 2.44 -12.50 -2.00
C PHE A 35 1.27 -13.47 -2.23
N ASN A 36 0.30 -13.61 -1.33
CA ASN A 36 -0.71 -14.67 -1.29
C ASN A 36 -0.09 -16.09 -1.38
N LYS A 37 1.13 -16.26 -0.87
CA LYS A 37 1.89 -17.50 -0.89
C LYS A 37 2.40 -17.85 0.48
N ALA A 38 2.44 -19.15 0.80
CA ALA A 38 3.04 -19.70 2.01
C ALA A 38 4.01 -20.82 1.66
N LEU A 39 4.99 -21.08 2.52
CA LEU A 39 5.94 -22.16 2.31
C LEU A 39 5.25 -23.52 2.30
N ILE A 40 5.74 -24.42 1.43
CA ILE A 40 5.27 -25.79 1.34
C ILE A 40 5.42 -26.47 2.71
N SER A 41 4.30 -26.83 3.29
CA SER A 41 4.17 -27.53 4.55
C SER A 41 2.83 -28.28 4.57
N PRO A 42 2.78 -29.47 3.99
CA PRO A 42 1.53 -30.22 3.92
C PRO A 42 1.06 -30.69 5.27
N CYS A 43 -0.22 -30.99 5.37
CA CYS A 43 -0.86 -31.45 6.59
C CYS A 43 -1.78 -32.66 6.33
N ASP A 44 -2.20 -33.31 7.40
CA ASP A 44 -3.24 -34.33 7.32
C ASP A 44 -4.62 -33.73 7.04
N LEU A 45 -5.57 -34.58 6.69
CA LEU A 45 -6.94 -34.18 6.35
C LEU A 45 -7.67 -33.46 7.51
N ALA A 46 -7.39 -33.87 8.77
CA ALA A 46 -8.02 -33.25 9.92
C ALA A 46 -7.53 -31.81 10.12
N THR A 47 -6.21 -31.61 10.06
CA THR A 47 -5.58 -30.29 10.10
C THR A 47 -6.03 -29.41 8.92
N PHE A 48 -6.07 -29.97 7.69
CA PHE A 48 -6.56 -29.25 6.51
C PHE A 48 -7.99 -28.72 6.71
N LYS A 49 -8.91 -29.55 7.21
CA LYS A 49 -10.29 -29.13 7.48
C LYS A 49 -10.34 -28.00 8.52
N SER A 50 -9.65 -28.18 9.65
CA SER A 50 -9.62 -27.19 10.72
C SER A 50 -9.02 -25.84 10.28
N VAL A 51 -7.92 -25.87 9.50
CA VAL A 51 -7.29 -24.67 8.97
C VAL A 51 -8.24 -23.95 7.99
N ASN A 52 -8.89 -24.69 7.06
CA ASN A 52 -9.80 -24.07 6.11
C ASN A 52 -11.13 -23.63 6.73
N GLU A 53 -11.63 -24.25 7.78
CA GLU A 53 -12.75 -23.70 8.55
C GLU A 53 -12.41 -22.33 9.16
N SER A 54 -11.18 -22.17 9.66
CA SER A 54 -10.69 -20.88 10.17
C SER A 54 -10.42 -19.88 9.03
N ALA A 55 -9.87 -20.36 7.91
CA ALA A 55 -9.57 -19.53 6.73
C ALA A 55 -10.84 -18.97 6.08
N MET A 56 -11.89 -19.78 5.97
CA MET A 56 -13.18 -19.36 5.41
C MET A 56 -13.82 -18.23 6.19
N LYS A 57 -13.67 -18.20 7.52
CA LYS A 57 -14.12 -17.07 8.37
C LYS A 57 -13.34 -15.79 8.12
N ALA A 58 -12.15 -15.88 7.55
CA ALA A 58 -11.31 -14.74 7.16
C ALA A 58 -11.40 -14.41 5.65
N GLY A 59 -12.26 -15.10 4.89
CA GLY A 59 -12.39 -14.91 3.44
C GLY A 59 -11.28 -15.58 2.61
N TYR A 60 -10.59 -16.62 3.16
CA TYR A 60 -9.50 -17.31 2.50
C TYR A 60 -9.75 -18.80 2.34
N LEU A 61 -9.05 -19.40 1.38
CA LEU A 61 -8.83 -20.84 1.28
C LEU A 61 -7.32 -21.10 1.26
N VAL A 62 -6.89 -22.13 1.94
CA VAL A 62 -5.48 -22.52 2.01
C VAL A 62 -5.27 -23.80 1.22
N HIS A 63 -4.28 -23.79 0.33
CA HIS A 63 -3.93 -24.96 -0.46
C HIS A 63 -3.42 -26.10 0.45
N PRO A 64 -3.75 -27.38 0.19
CA PRO A 64 -3.31 -28.53 1.02
C PRO A 64 -1.80 -28.56 1.28
N ASP A 65 -1.00 -28.18 0.29
CA ASP A 65 0.46 -28.25 0.35
C ASP A 65 1.12 -27.24 1.29
N CYS A 66 0.37 -26.26 1.81
CA CYS A 66 0.91 -25.26 2.73
C CYS A 66 0.11 -25.13 4.03
N CYS A 67 -0.95 -25.92 4.21
CA CYS A 67 -1.84 -25.81 5.38
C CYS A 67 -1.18 -26.20 6.71
N GLY A 68 -0.08 -26.95 6.70
CA GLY A 68 0.67 -27.34 7.91
C GLY A 68 1.58 -26.24 8.47
N SER A 69 1.68 -25.11 7.78
CA SER A 69 2.58 -24.01 8.16
C SER A 69 2.04 -23.22 9.36
N SER A 70 2.89 -22.97 10.35
CA SER A 70 2.50 -22.20 11.55
C SER A 70 2.24 -20.72 11.24
N GLU A 71 2.80 -20.21 10.16
CA GLU A 71 2.61 -18.84 9.67
C GLU A 71 1.19 -18.60 9.19
N ILE A 72 0.56 -19.62 8.60
CA ILE A 72 -0.84 -19.56 8.15
C ILE A 72 -1.78 -19.32 9.34
N GLN A 73 -1.57 -20.01 10.46
CA GLN A 73 -2.42 -19.79 11.64
C GLN A 73 -2.29 -18.35 12.17
N LYS A 74 -1.05 -17.82 12.19
CA LYS A 74 -0.82 -16.43 12.58
C LYS A 74 -1.43 -15.43 11.59
N PHE A 75 -1.33 -15.73 10.29
CA PHE A 75 -1.93 -14.93 9.23
C PHE A 75 -3.46 -14.90 9.40
N LEU A 76 -4.10 -16.06 9.45
CA LEU A 76 -5.56 -16.18 9.56
C LEU A 76 -6.10 -15.48 10.82
N LYS A 77 -5.41 -15.65 11.97
CA LYS A 77 -5.78 -14.93 13.18
C LYS A 77 -5.77 -13.40 13.00
N ASN A 78 -4.86 -12.86 12.19
CA ASN A 78 -4.79 -11.42 11.90
C ASN A 78 -5.79 -10.97 10.84
N GLU A 79 -6.19 -11.84 9.92
CA GLU A 79 -7.10 -11.50 8.83
C GLU A 79 -8.59 -11.67 9.20
N THR A 80 -8.91 -12.47 10.21
CA THR A 80 -10.29 -12.65 10.67
C THR A 80 -10.86 -11.31 11.15
N PHE A 81 -12.01 -10.92 10.63
CA PHE A 81 -12.75 -9.74 11.09
C PHE A 81 -14.26 -9.94 10.96
N ASN A 82 -15.01 -9.24 11.81
CA ASN A 82 -16.46 -9.21 11.76
C ASN A 82 -16.92 -7.75 11.59
N PRO A 83 -17.36 -7.32 10.38
CA PRO A 83 -17.83 -5.96 10.15
C PRO A 83 -19.11 -5.61 10.91
N ASN A 84 -19.73 -6.59 11.57
CA ASN A 84 -20.94 -6.44 12.37
C ASN A 84 -20.70 -6.30 13.87
N SER A 85 -19.44 -6.19 14.32
CA SER A 85 -19.08 -5.90 15.72
C SER A 85 -19.33 -4.41 16.05
N THR A 86 -20.53 -3.92 15.74
CA THR A 86 -21.00 -2.53 15.84
C THR A 86 -21.81 -2.29 17.09
N PHE A 87 -21.97 -1.01 17.48
CA PHE A 87 -22.73 -0.65 18.65
C PHE A 87 -24.22 -1.05 18.54
N TYR A 88 -24.89 -0.65 17.46
CA TYR A 88 -26.24 -1.12 17.13
C TYR A 88 -26.19 -2.29 16.14
N LYS A 89 -27.24 -3.09 16.13
CA LYS A 89 -27.34 -4.31 15.33
C LYS A 89 -27.62 -4.05 13.86
N THR A 90 -28.48 -3.07 13.57
CA THR A 90 -28.88 -2.70 12.21
C THR A 90 -29.01 -1.18 12.04
N PHE A 91 -28.95 -0.67 10.82
CA PHE A 91 -29.21 0.74 10.54
C PHE A 91 -30.67 1.14 10.79
N GLU A 92 -31.62 0.22 10.59
CA GLU A 92 -33.03 0.41 10.92
C GLU A 92 -33.25 0.63 12.41
N GLU A 93 -32.47 -0.06 13.25
CA GLU A 93 -32.54 0.15 14.71
C GLU A 93 -32.12 1.57 15.08
N VAL A 94 -31.06 2.08 14.49
CA VAL A 94 -30.62 3.48 14.72
C VAL A 94 -31.65 4.46 14.22
N GLU A 95 -32.19 4.25 13.02
CA GLU A 95 -33.20 5.13 12.41
C GLU A 95 -34.52 5.17 13.20
N ALA A 96 -34.89 4.05 13.83
CA ALA A 96 -36.12 3.95 14.63
C ALA A 96 -36.02 4.64 15.98
N LYS A 97 -34.82 4.90 16.49
CA LYS A 97 -34.59 5.52 17.80
C LYS A 97 -34.61 7.05 17.70
N GLY A 98 -35.18 7.69 18.73
CA GLY A 98 -35.10 9.15 18.88
C GLY A 98 -33.76 9.61 19.39
N GLU A 99 -33.38 10.86 19.12
CA GLU A 99 -32.09 11.45 19.55
C GLU A 99 -31.77 11.28 21.04
N LEU A 100 -32.79 11.40 21.91
CA LEU A 100 -32.63 11.21 23.35
C LEU A 100 -32.34 9.75 23.72
N GLU A 101 -32.91 8.80 23.01
CA GLU A 101 -32.67 7.38 23.21
C GLU A 101 -31.24 7.00 22.76
N LEU A 102 -30.82 7.46 21.59
CA LEU A 102 -29.45 7.29 21.09
C LEU A 102 -28.41 7.89 22.05
N LEU A 103 -28.69 9.12 22.55
CA LEU A 103 -27.83 9.78 23.54
C LEU A 103 -27.75 8.97 24.84
N PHE A 104 -28.87 8.44 25.31
CA PHE A 104 -28.91 7.67 26.56
C PHE A 104 -28.13 6.35 26.44
N ASP A 105 -28.32 5.61 25.34
CA ASP A 105 -27.61 4.38 25.07
C ASP A 105 -26.09 4.65 25.04
N GLN A 106 -25.68 5.73 24.38
CA GLN A 106 -24.27 6.12 24.30
C GLN A 106 -23.69 6.54 25.67
N LEU A 107 -24.46 7.27 26.49
CA LEU A 107 -24.05 7.63 27.84
C LEU A 107 -23.89 6.40 28.75
N MET A 108 -24.78 5.40 28.60
CA MET A 108 -24.67 4.12 29.32
C MET A 108 -23.38 3.38 28.93
N HIS A 109 -23.05 3.38 27.64
CA HIS A 109 -21.81 2.81 27.13
C HIS A 109 -20.59 3.54 27.70
N TYR A 110 -20.55 4.87 27.65
CA TYR A 110 -19.43 5.65 28.24
C TYR A 110 -19.31 5.42 29.75
N ALA A 111 -20.41 5.38 30.48
CA ALA A 111 -20.40 5.12 31.91
C ALA A 111 -19.86 3.72 32.23
N SER A 112 -20.17 2.71 31.41
CA SER A 112 -19.65 1.35 31.59
C SER A 112 -18.19 1.21 31.20
N THR A 113 -17.73 1.94 30.19
CA THR A 113 -16.33 1.87 29.69
C THR A 113 -15.38 2.76 30.50
N TYR A 114 -15.79 3.99 30.84
CA TYR A 114 -14.94 4.99 31.50
C TYR A 114 -15.34 5.28 32.96
N GLY A 115 -16.41 4.64 33.46
CA GLY A 115 -16.88 4.80 34.84
C GLY A 115 -15.91 4.26 35.89
N THR A 116 -16.11 4.66 37.17
CA THR A 116 -15.19 4.39 38.29
C THR A 116 -15.10 2.94 38.76
N ASN A 117 -15.88 2.02 38.22
CA ASN A 117 -15.90 0.60 38.60
C ASN A 117 -15.05 -0.26 37.67
N HIS A 118 -13.74 -0.04 37.69
CA HIS A 118 -12.74 -0.86 36.98
C HIS A 118 -12.56 -2.30 37.53
N THR A 119 -13.41 -2.76 38.44
CA THR A 119 -13.27 -4.05 39.13
C THR A 119 -14.24 -5.14 38.67
N GLN A 120 -15.09 -4.86 37.70
CA GLN A 120 -15.93 -5.91 37.10
C GLN A 120 -15.37 -6.30 35.72
N GLU A 121 -14.93 -7.54 35.63
CA GLU A 121 -14.73 -8.27 34.38
C GLU A 121 -16.14 -8.43 33.73
N GLY A 122 -16.56 -7.42 33.00
CA GLY A 122 -17.82 -7.42 32.27
C GLY A 122 -17.68 -6.49 31.09
N ASN A 123 -18.08 -6.96 29.91
CA ASN A 123 -18.16 -6.14 28.72
C ASN A 123 -18.96 -4.87 29.01
N GLY A 124 -18.47 -3.71 28.56
CA GLY A 124 -19.22 -2.47 28.66
C GLY A 124 -20.58 -2.61 27.98
N TYR A 125 -21.57 -1.78 28.38
CA TYR A 125 -22.88 -1.81 27.76
C TYR A 125 -22.79 -1.58 26.24
N VAL A 126 -23.21 -2.56 25.45
CA VAL A 126 -23.30 -2.51 23.99
C VAL A 126 -24.62 -3.17 23.59
N PRO A 127 -25.54 -2.48 22.89
CA PRO A 127 -26.81 -3.06 22.48
C PRO A 127 -26.67 -4.31 21.59
N ASN A 128 -25.62 -4.36 20.79
CA ASN A 128 -25.28 -5.52 19.95
C ASN A 128 -24.12 -6.33 20.58
N ASP A 129 -24.36 -6.94 21.74
CA ASP A 129 -23.37 -7.72 22.48
C ASP A 129 -23.05 -9.11 21.85
N GLU A 130 -23.91 -9.60 20.97
CA GLU A 130 -23.73 -10.84 20.21
C GLU A 130 -23.82 -10.57 18.69
N PRO A 131 -22.80 -9.92 18.09
CA PRO A 131 -22.84 -9.58 16.67
C PRO A 131 -22.86 -10.84 15.80
N PRO A 132 -23.69 -10.89 14.73
CA PRO A 132 -23.78 -12.06 13.86
C PRO A 132 -22.49 -12.27 13.08
N VAL A 133 -22.09 -13.52 12.94
CA VAL A 133 -20.99 -13.92 12.04
C VAL A 133 -21.61 -14.42 10.74
N ILE A 134 -21.40 -13.67 9.67
CA ILE A 134 -21.88 -14.01 8.33
C ILE A 134 -20.71 -14.61 7.54
N GLU A 135 -20.94 -15.76 6.91
CA GLU A 135 -19.90 -16.47 6.17
C GLU A 135 -19.62 -15.81 4.82
N PHE A 136 -18.37 -15.76 4.43
CA PHE A 136 -17.96 -15.38 3.10
C PHE A 136 -18.38 -16.43 2.06
N THR A 137 -18.76 -15.99 0.86
CA THR A 137 -19.02 -16.87 -0.29
C THR A 137 -17.93 -16.79 -1.35
N LYS A 138 -17.06 -15.77 -1.27
CA LYS A 138 -15.91 -15.59 -2.15
C LYS A 138 -14.63 -15.66 -1.31
N TYR A 139 -13.64 -16.41 -1.80
CA TYR A 139 -12.40 -16.66 -1.07
C TYR A 139 -11.18 -16.31 -1.89
N LYS A 140 -10.20 -15.69 -1.24
CA LYS A 140 -8.83 -15.58 -1.77
C LYS A 140 -8.08 -16.87 -1.49
N VAL A 141 -7.23 -17.32 -2.42
CA VAL A 141 -6.48 -18.57 -2.26
C VAL A 141 -5.04 -18.29 -1.88
N ILE A 142 -4.57 -18.92 -0.80
CA ILE A 142 -3.16 -18.94 -0.43
C ILE A 142 -2.52 -20.15 -1.11
N LEU A 143 -1.53 -19.89 -1.97
CA LEU A 143 -0.84 -20.90 -2.76
C LEU A 143 0.44 -21.39 -2.07
N PRO A 144 0.84 -22.65 -2.27
CA PRO A 144 2.12 -23.14 -1.80
C PRO A 144 3.27 -22.54 -2.62
N ALA A 145 4.40 -22.32 -1.98
CA ALA A 145 5.62 -21.89 -2.64
C ALA A 145 6.86 -22.50 -1.95
N THR A 146 7.89 -22.75 -2.75
CA THR A 146 9.22 -23.11 -2.26
C THR A 146 9.94 -21.88 -1.67
N GLU A 147 10.98 -22.11 -0.90
CA GLU A 147 11.84 -21.03 -0.40
C GLU A 147 12.45 -20.19 -1.54
N GLU A 148 12.81 -20.84 -2.63
CA GLU A 148 13.35 -20.21 -3.84
C GLU A 148 12.30 -19.29 -4.50
N GLU A 149 11.07 -19.77 -4.65
CA GLU A 149 9.98 -18.96 -5.26
C GLU A 149 9.65 -17.74 -4.40
N ILE A 150 9.63 -17.84 -3.08
CA ILE A 150 9.45 -16.67 -2.20
C ILE A 150 10.67 -15.72 -2.31
N PHE A 151 11.90 -16.27 -2.43
CA PHE A 151 13.08 -15.45 -2.68
C PHE A 151 12.95 -14.66 -3.99
N GLU A 152 12.52 -15.30 -5.09
CA GLU A 152 12.30 -14.62 -6.37
C GLU A 152 11.22 -13.53 -6.28
N GLU A 153 10.15 -13.74 -5.49
CA GLU A 153 9.17 -12.69 -5.21
C GLU A 153 9.82 -11.48 -4.50
N CYS A 154 10.58 -11.74 -3.43
CA CYS A 154 11.29 -10.71 -2.67
C CYS A 154 12.29 -9.96 -3.56
N TYR A 155 13.10 -10.69 -4.30
CA TYR A 155 14.15 -10.12 -5.15
C TYR A 155 13.58 -9.39 -6.35
N GLY A 156 12.48 -9.89 -6.93
CA GLY A 156 11.72 -9.23 -7.98
C GLY A 156 11.23 -7.84 -7.58
N MET A 157 10.67 -7.69 -6.38
CA MET A 157 10.30 -6.37 -5.85
C MET A 157 11.51 -5.42 -5.74
N LEU A 158 12.65 -5.89 -5.29
CA LEU A 158 13.88 -5.09 -5.18
C LEU A 158 14.41 -4.64 -6.55
N LYS A 159 14.26 -5.49 -7.58
CA LYS A 159 14.68 -5.22 -8.97
C LYS A 159 13.71 -4.31 -9.71
N SER A 160 12.42 -4.31 -9.37
CA SER A 160 11.36 -3.59 -10.08
C SER A 160 11.57 -2.07 -10.16
N GLY A 161 12.30 -1.50 -9.20
CA GLY A 161 12.54 -0.05 -9.11
C GLY A 161 11.39 0.74 -8.47
N ILE A 162 10.31 0.08 -8.03
CA ILE A 162 9.27 0.75 -7.24
C ILE A 162 9.85 1.25 -5.91
N ALA A 163 9.43 2.43 -5.47
CA ALA A 163 9.81 2.93 -4.15
C ALA A 163 9.11 2.11 -3.05
N ILE A 164 9.88 1.38 -2.25
CA ILE A 164 9.38 0.43 -1.26
C ILE A 164 9.25 1.10 0.12
N ASN A 165 8.20 0.77 0.86
CA ASN A 165 8.01 1.17 2.25
C ASN A 165 9.09 0.54 3.15
N GLU A 166 9.46 1.22 4.24
CA GLU A 166 10.49 0.74 5.17
C GLU A 166 10.14 -0.60 5.80
N LYS A 167 8.90 -0.81 6.20
CA LYS A 167 8.43 -2.06 6.79
C LYS A 167 8.49 -3.22 5.80
N THR A 168 8.01 -2.98 4.58
CA THR A 168 8.12 -3.97 3.49
C THR A 168 9.58 -4.29 3.18
N LEU A 169 10.45 -3.28 3.06
CA LEU A 169 11.87 -3.50 2.81
C LEU A 169 12.53 -4.37 3.89
N ASN A 170 12.20 -4.12 5.16
CA ASN A 170 12.71 -4.93 6.27
C ASN A 170 12.23 -6.38 6.20
N LEU A 171 10.97 -6.63 5.86
CA LEU A 171 10.44 -7.99 5.65
C LEU A 171 11.18 -8.75 4.55
N LEU A 172 11.41 -8.11 3.39
CA LEU A 172 12.14 -8.71 2.28
C LEU A 172 13.58 -9.05 2.68
N MET A 173 14.24 -8.14 3.40
CA MET A 173 15.62 -8.34 3.87
C MET A 173 15.72 -9.45 4.91
N GLU A 174 14.80 -9.50 5.87
CA GLU A 174 14.74 -10.54 6.89
C GLU A 174 14.64 -11.91 6.23
N TYR A 175 13.72 -12.09 5.29
CA TYR A 175 13.58 -13.34 4.56
C TYR A 175 14.86 -13.73 3.81
N ILE A 176 15.41 -12.84 2.98
CA ILE A 176 16.61 -13.10 2.19
C ILE A 176 17.81 -13.48 3.07
N LYS A 177 17.92 -12.87 4.26
CA LYS A 177 18.98 -13.16 5.23
C LYS A 177 18.75 -14.50 5.92
N ASP A 178 17.56 -14.73 6.45
CA ASP A 178 17.28 -15.87 7.32
C ASP A 178 17.25 -17.20 6.54
N TYR A 179 16.86 -17.13 5.26
CA TYR A 179 16.92 -18.28 4.33
C TYR A 179 18.23 -18.36 3.52
N HIS A 180 19.27 -17.62 3.94
CA HIS A 180 20.63 -17.68 3.39
C HIS A 180 20.79 -17.31 1.90
N PHE A 181 19.85 -16.53 1.33
CA PHE A 181 19.90 -16.12 -0.08
C PHE A 181 20.79 -14.89 -0.36
N LEU A 182 21.49 -14.34 0.63
CA LEU A 182 22.36 -13.16 0.44
C LEU A 182 23.43 -13.36 -0.65
N SER A 183 23.92 -14.58 -0.85
CA SER A 183 24.93 -14.88 -1.89
C SER A 183 24.38 -14.79 -3.31
N LYS A 184 23.07 -14.99 -3.51
CA LYS A 184 22.37 -14.90 -4.80
C LYS A 184 22.03 -13.47 -5.20
N VAL A 185 22.13 -12.50 -4.28
CA VAL A 185 21.79 -11.10 -4.55
C VAL A 185 22.93 -10.42 -5.32
N ASP A 186 22.62 -9.90 -6.51
CA ASP A 186 23.47 -8.94 -7.21
C ASP A 186 23.02 -7.51 -6.89
N VAL A 187 23.88 -6.76 -6.23
CA VAL A 187 23.58 -5.39 -5.79
C VAL A 187 23.41 -4.41 -6.96
N ASP A 188 23.97 -4.69 -8.13
CA ASP A 188 23.81 -3.84 -9.31
C ASP A 188 22.43 -4.01 -9.98
N GLU A 189 21.78 -5.16 -9.81
CA GLU A 189 20.40 -5.38 -10.26
C GLU A 189 19.36 -4.70 -9.37
N ILE A 190 19.68 -4.39 -8.11
CA ILE A 190 18.75 -3.74 -7.19
C ILE A 190 18.51 -2.29 -7.64
N ALA A 191 17.35 -2.04 -8.21
CA ALA A 191 16.96 -0.70 -8.66
C ALA A 191 16.57 0.24 -7.51
N ASN A 192 16.05 -0.28 -6.41
CA ASN A 192 15.74 0.48 -5.20
C ASN A 192 17.03 0.90 -4.47
N LYS A 193 17.31 2.21 -4.41
CA LYS A 193 18.60 2.72 -3.91
C LYS A 193 18.78 2.58 -2.40
N GLU A 194 17.72 2.50 -1.62
CA GLU A 194 17.76 2.25 -0.18
C GLU A 194 18.12 0.78 0.06
N ALA A 195 17.44 -0.13 -0.61
CA ALA A 195 17.74 -1.55 -0.58
C ALA A 195 19.18 -1.83 -1.08
N GLN A 196 19.58 -1.21 -2.19
CA GLN A 196 20.93 -1.35 -2.73
C GLN A 196 22.02 -1.01 -1.70
N ALA A 197 21.84 0.06 -0.93
CA ALA A 197 22.79 0.45 0.11
C ALA A 197 22.87 -0.60 1.24
N ILE A 198 21.72 -1.10 1.69
CA ILE A 198 21.64 -2.11 2.75
C ILE A 198 22.30 -3.42 2.31
N PHE A 199 21.90 -3.94 1.14
CA PHE A 199 22.44 -5.20 0.64
C PHE A 199 23.93 -5.11 0.31
N SER A 200 24.41 -3.93 -0.13
CA SER A 200 25.86 -3.71 -0.33
C SER A 200 26.66 -3.87 0.95
N VAL A 201 26.16 -3.32 2.06
CA VAL A 201 26.83 -3.48 3.36
C VAL A 201 26.74 -4.93 3.86
N LYS A 202 25.60 -5.58 3.70
CA LYS A 202 25.38 -6.97 4.14
C LYS A 202 26.21 -7.99 3.35
N THR A 203 26.38 -7.77 2.05
CA THR A 203 27.13 -8.68 1.16
C THR A 203 28.60 -8.31 1.02
N GLY A 204 29.02 -7.11 1.46
CA GLY A 204 30.35 -6.56 1.22
C GLY A 204 30.62 -6.16 -0.24
N LYS A 205 29.59 -6.23 -1.13
CA LYS A 205 29.68 -5.87 -2.54
C LYS A 205 29.24 -4.42 -2.73
N TYR A 206 29.95 -3.67 -3.55
CA TYR A 206 29.65 -2.26 -3.81
C TYR A 206 29.11 -2.08 -5.24
N PRO A 207 28.08 -1.24 -5.41
CA PRO A 207 27.54 -0.97 -6.75
C PRO A 207 28.52 -0.14 -7.59
N ASN A 208 28.37 -0.23 -8.92
CA ASN A 208 29.25 0.45 -9.87
C ASN A 208 29.04 1.98 -9.92
N GLN A 209 27.84 2.46 -9.61
CA GLN A 209 27.52 3.87 -9.68
C GLN A 209 28.09 4.67 -8.50
N ALA A 210 28.85 5.74 -8.77
CA ALA A 210 29.52 6.55 -7.75
C ALA A 210 28.58 7.15 -6.69
N ILE A 211 27.37 7.56 -7.07
CA ILE A 211 26.39 8.06 -6.10
C ILE A 211 25.84 6.94 -5.22
N SER A 212 25.68 5.75 -5.76
CA SER A 212 25.28 4.58 -4.98
C SER A 212 26.37 4.18 -3.99
N VAL A 213 27.65 4.17 -4.41
CA VAL A 213 28.80 3.97 -3.50
C VAL A 213 28.78 4.98 -2.35
N LEU A 214 28.52 6.26 -2.63
CA LEU A 214 28.43 7.28 -1.58
C LEU A 214 27.29 7.00 -0.60
N ARG A 215 26.15 6.54 -1.09
CA ARG A 215 25.02 6.14 -0.23
C ARG A 215 25.32 4.92 0.63
N VAL A 216 26.03 3.93 0.06
CA VAL A 216 26.51 2.76 0.83
C VAL A 216 27.41 3.20 1.97
N LEU A 217 28.35 4.11 1.73
CA LEU A 217 29.23 4.66 2.77
C LEU A 217 28.45 5.41 3.84
N MET A 218 27.45 6.20 3.45
CA MET A 218 26.59 6.88 4.42
C MET A 218 25.82 5.89 5.28
N TYR A 219 25.23 4.87 4.67
CA TYR A 219 24.50 3.83 5.41
C TYR A 219 25.42 3.01 6.31
N LEU A 220 26.61 2.64 5.83
CA LEU A 220 27.61 1.94 6.64
C LEU A 220 27.99 2.70 7.92
N LEU A 221 28.05 4.03 7.85
CA LEU A 221 28.45 4.89 8.97
C LEU A 221 27.29 5.29 9.89
N THR A 222 26.06 5.30 9.40
CA THR A 222 24.93 5.90 10.12
C THR A 222 23.78 4.95 10.39
N GLU A 223 23.79 3.78 9.73
CA GLU A 223 22.68 2.82 9.69
C GLU A 223 21.34 3.43 9.24
N ASP A 224 21.38 4.60 8.61
CA ASP A 224 20.22 5.37 8.19
C ASP A 224 20.18 5.52 6.66
N THR A 225 19.24 4.81 6.01
CA THR A 225 19.03 4.88 4.55
C THR A 225 18.31 6.16 4.11
N ALA A 226 17.68 6.90 5.05
CA ALA A 226 17.01 8.16 4.76
C ALA A 226 17.96 9.35 4.62
N MET A 227 19.21 9.19 4.97
CA MET A 227 20.17 10.30 4.93
C MET A 227 20.37 10.83 3.50
N LEU A 228 20.14 12.13 3.33
CA LEU A 228 20.28 12.82 2.06
C LEU A 228 21.71 13.34 1.88
N VAL A 229 22.36 12.95 0.81
CA VAL A 229 23.78 13.28 0.51
C VAL A 229 24.08 14.79 0.38
N LYS A 230 23.06 15.64 0.30
CA LYS A 230 23.21 17.11 0.23
C LYS A 230 22.61 17.85 1.42
N SER A 231 21.97 17.16 2.35
CA SER A 231 21.36 17.77 3.52
C SER A 231 22.43 18.27 4.49
N LYS A 232 22.29 19.52 4.96
CA LYS A 232 23.17 20.09 6.00
C LYS A 232 23.12 19.25 7.29
N GLN A 233 21.94 18.80 7.67
CA GLN A 233 21.73 17.96 8.84
C GLN A 233 22.46 16.62 8.71
N SER A 234 22.35 15.95 7.56
CA SER A 234 23.05 14.69 7.28
C SER A 234 24.57 14.85 7.33
N ILE A 235 25.08 15.95 6.76
CA ILE A 235 26.51 16.26 6.76
C ILE A 235 27.03 16.46 8.20
N THR A 236 26.31 17.22 9.02
CA THR A 236 26.67 17.47 10.43
C THR A 236 26.65 16.16 11.23
N ARG A 237 25.59 15.36 11.09
CA ARG A 237 25.47 14.06 11.77
C ARG A 237 26.62 13.11 11.40
N LEU A 238 26.93 13.00 10.09
CA LEU A 238 28.02 12.15 9.61
C LEU A 238 29.37 12.59 10.20
N LYS A 239 29.63 13.90 10.23
CA LYS A 239 30.86 14.45 10.82
C LYS A 239 30.99 14.08 12.30
N MET A 240 29.92 14.24 13.09
CA MET A 240 29.92 13.85 14.52
C MET A 240 30.20 12.35 14.71
N ILE A 241 29.60 11.50 13.88
CA ILE A 241 29.85 10.05 13.92
C ILE A 241 31.33 9.75 13.65
N VAL A 242 31.91 10.29 12.58
CA VAL A 242 33.33 10.06 12.22
C VAL A 242 34.29 10.60 13.29
N GLU A 243 33.95 11.71 13.92
CA GLU A 243 34.72 12.26 15.04
C GLU A 243 34.67 11.37 16.29
N GLY A 244 33.56 10.66 16.51
CA GLY A 244 33.37 9.72 17.63
C GLY A 244 33.92 8.31 17.40
N MET A 245 34.31 7.96 16.18
CA MET A 245 34.82 6.61 15.83
C MET A 245 36.14 6.28 16.53
N SER A 246 36.34 5.01 16.86
CA SER A 246 37.62 4.46 17.30
C SER A 246 38.69 4.52 16.19
N SER A 247 39.97 4.38 16.59
CA SER A 247 41.07 4.35 15.60
C SER A 247 40.92 3.20 14.59
N ASP A 248 40.45 2.05 15.02
CA ASP A 248 40.30 0.89 14.13
C ASP A 248 39.12 1.04 13.15
N GLU A 249 38.01 1.61 13.58
CA GLU A 249 36.90 1.98 12.68
C GLU A 249 37.35 3.01 11.64
N ARG A 250 38.14 4.02 12.03
CA ARG A 250 38.72 5.01 11.10
C ARG A 250 39.69 4.37 10.11
N LYS A 251 40.52 3.39 10.53
CA LYS A 251 41.39 2.63 9.64
C LYS A 251 40.58 1.81 8.62
N ASN A 252 39.48 1.18 9.06
CA ASN A 252 38.56 0.48 8.18
C ASN A 252 37.91 1.42 7.17
N LEU A 253 37.41 2.58 7.61
CA LEU A 253 36.89 3.61 6.71
C LEU A 253 37.94 4.05 5.70
N ASN A 254 39.19 4.26 6.12
CA ASN A 254 40.29 4.61 5.22
C ASN A 254 40.53 3.53 4.16
N LYS A 255 40.51 2.25 4.54
CA LYS A 255 40.63 1.13 3.59
C LYS A 255 39.55 1.15 2.53
N ILE A 256 38.28 1.27 2.94
CA ILE A 256 37.12 1.33 2.04
C ILE A 256 37.21 2.54 1.08
N LEU A 257 37.55 3.72 1.61
CA LEU A 257 37.73 4.92 0.81
C LEU A 257 38.87 4.79 -0.21
N LYS A 258 39.98 4.09 0.15
CA LYS A 258 41.09 3.86 -0.73
C LYS A 258 40.75 2.94 -1.90
N GLU A 259 39.94 1.92 -1.67
CA GLU A 259 39.44 1.00 -2.69
C GLU A 259 38.47 1.68 -3.67
N ARG A 260 37.82 2.78 -3.27
CA ARG A 260 36.77 3.48 -4.03
C ARG A 260 37.15 4.91 -4.44
N ASP A 261 38.39 5.30 -4.30
CA ASP A 261 38.87 6.67 -4.51
C ASP A 261 38.65 7.18 -5.95
N VAL A 262 38.87 6.33 -6.97
CA VAL A 262 38.64 6.67 -8.38
C VAL A 262 37.15 6.91 -8.62
N VAL A 263 36.27 6.04 -8.14
CA VAL A 263 34.83 6.14 -8.31
C VAL A 263 34.31 7.39 -7.61
N LEU A 264 34.69 7.63 -6.37
CA LEU A 264 34.30 8.81 -5.59
C LEU A 264 34.83 10.12 -6.19
N SER A 265 35.98 10.10 -6.86
CA SER A 265 36.54 11.27 -7.53
C SER A 265 35.63 11.81 -8.65
N THR A 266 34.85 10.94 -9.30
CA THR A 266 33.94 11.34 -10.39
C THR A 266 32.78 12.23 -9.91
N VAL A 267 32.46 12.19 -8.62
CA VAL A 267 31.36 12.96 -8.00
C VAL A 267 31.84 13.95 -6.93
N PHE A 268 33.14 14.06 -6.70
CA PHE A 268 33.73 14.81 -5.58
C PHE A 268 33.22 16.24 -5.45
N TYR A 269 33.32 17.09 -6.48
CA TYR A 269 32.91 18.49 -6.38
C TYR A 269 31.42 18.66 -6.18
N ARG A 270 30.63 17.71 -6.69
CA ARG A 270 29.16 17.69 -6.57
C ARG A 270 28.70 17.37 -5.15
N TYR A 271 29.46 16.53 -4.44
CA TYR A 271 29.17 16.05 -3.08
C TYR A 271 30.32 16.34 -2.11
N LYS A 272 31.10 17.38 -2.39
CA LYS A 272 32.26 17.76 -1.59
C LYS A 272 32.00 17.84 -0.09
N PRO A 273 30.90 18.49 0.38
CA PRO A 273 30.65 18.59 1.83
C PRO A 273 30.51 17.24 2.54
N ILE A 274 29.78 16.27 1.94
CA ILE A 274 29.57 14.96 2.57
C ILE A 274 30.85 14.10 2.50
N ILE A 275 31.64 14.18 1.43
CA ILE A 275 32.94 13.48 1.34
C ILE A 275 33.94 14.07 2.34
N LEU A 276 33.94 15.38 2.52
CA LEU A 276 34.79 16.03 3.53
C LEU A 276 34.34 15.74 4.97
N ALA A 277 33.07 15.45 5.21
CA ALA A 277 32.58 15.03 6.53
C ALA A 277 33.19 13.70 7.00
N MET A 278 33.67 12.86 6.08
CA MET A 278 34.39 11.62 6.38
C MET A 278 35.90 11.82 6.63
N LYS A 279 36.38 13.08 6.70
CA LYS A 279 37.80 13.38 6.88
C LYS A 279 38.16 13.37 8.37
N CYS A 280 39.11 12.52 8.73
CA CYS A 280 39.79 12.46 10.04
C CYS A 280 41.30 12.29 9.84
N SER A 281 42.07 12.05 10.90
CA SER A 281 43.51 11.82 10.83
C SER A 281 43.87 10.69 9.84
N GLU A 282 43.21 9.54 9.99
CA GLU A 282 43.47 8.32 9.23
C GLU A 282 43.04 8.43 7.76
N THR A 283 41.94 9.13 7.48
CA THR A 283 41.36 9.27 6.13
C THR A 283 41.86 10.48 5.35
N SER A 284 42.60 11.38 5.98
CA SER A 284 43.06 12.65 5.38
C SER A 284 43.82 12.46 4.06
N THR A 285 44.70 11.49 4.01
CA THR A 285 45.54 11.19 2.82
C THR A 285 44.66 10.70 1.66
N VAL A 286 43.76 9.78 1.91
CA VAL A 286 42.90 9.23 0.84
C VAL A 286 41.89 10.27 0.34
N ILE A 287 41.32 11.10 1.22
CA ILE A 287 40.43 12.19 0.80
C ILE A 287 41.17 13.23 -0.06
N ASN A 288 42.41 13.57 0.30
CA ASN A 288 43.25 14.44 -0.52
C ASN A 288 43.56 13.80 -1.87
N ARG A 289 43.76 12.48 -1.93
CA ARG A 289 43.94 11.72 -3.19
C ARG A 289 42.66 11.77 -4.04
N ILE A 290 41.47 11.52 -3.45
CA ILE A 290 40.19 11.64 -4.13
C ILE A 290 40.06 13.05 -4.74
N ARG A 291 40.39 14.11 -4.00
CA ARG A 291 40.38 15.49 -4.47
C ARG A 291 41.30 15.73 -5.65
N LYS A 292 42.54 15.20 -5.61
CA LYS A 292 43.51 15.31 -6.72
C LYS A 292 43.02 14.57 -7.96
N LEU A 293 42.47 13.37 -7.81
CA LEU A 293 41.88 12.59 -8.90
C LEU A 293 40.65 13.31 -9.50
N ALA A 294 39.87 14.02 -8.68
CA ALA A 294 38.70 14.73 -9.13
C ALA A 294 38.99 15.86 -10.13
N VAL A 295 40.22 16.40 -10.17
CA VAL A 295 40.60 17.41 -11.18
C VAL A 295 40.45 16.85 -12.60
N LYS A 296 40.72 15.57 -12.80
CA LYS A 296 40.61 14.88 -14.09
C LYS A 296 39.28 14.12 -14.25
N ASN A 297 38.80 13.51 -13.17
CA ASN A 297 37.72 12.53 -13.23
C ASN A 297 36.34 13.11 -12.93
N HIS A 298 36.26 14.33 -12.36
CA HIS A 298 34.95 14.89 -11.95
C HIS A 298 34.04 15.10 -13.16
N LYS A 299 32.83 14.55 -13.04
CA LYS A 299 31.76 14.73 -14.01
C LYS A 299 30.75 15.73 -13.46
N PRO A 300 30.65 16.96 -14.02
CA PRO A 300 29.66 17.93 -13.57
C PRO A 300 28.25 17.39 -13.79
N MET A 301 27.33 17.77 -12.88
CA MET A 301 25.94 17.42 -13.04
C MET A 301 25.34 18.26 -14.16
N LYS A 302 24.84 17.59 -15.18
CA LYS A 302 23.90 18.20 -16.11
C LYS A 302 22.51 18.07 -15.51
N VAL A 303 21.68 19.09 -15.62
CA VAL A 303 20.25 18.98 -15.32
C VAL A 303 19.69 17.83 -16.15
N GLY A 304 19.00 16.91 -15.52
CA GLY A 304 18.49 15.73 -16.20
C GLY A 304 17.56 16.12 -17.35
N PHE A 305 17.56 15.32 -18.43
CA PHE A 305 16.68 15.61 -19.57
C PHE A 305 15.22 15.79 -19.14
N TRP A 306 14.68 14.83 -18.36
CA TRP A 306 13.29 14.87 -17.90
C TRP A 306 12.97 16.06 -16.98
N GLU A 307 13.93 16.50 -16.15
CA GLU A 307 13.79 17.70 -15.34
C GLU A 307 13.69 18.97 -16.22
N ARG A 308 14.42 19.00 -17.35
CA ARG A 308 14.34 20.09 -18.34
C ARG A 308 13.02 20.07 -19.11
N CYS A 309 12.50 18.88 -19.45
CA CYS A 309 11.19 18.73 -20.10
C CYS A 309 10.06 19.33 -19.28
N PHE A 310 10.11 19.24 -17.96
CA PHE A 310 9.11 19.84 -17.07
C PHE A 310 9.24 21.35 -16.94
N ASN A 311 10.34 21.95 -17.41
CA ASN A 311 10.58 23.40 -17.40
C ASN A 311 11.17 23.81 -18.76
N PRO A 312 10.42 23.71 -19.86
CA PRO A 312 10.90 24.04 -21.18
C PRO A 312 11.13 25.55 -21.29
N MET A 313 12.30 25.95 -21.71
CA MET A 313 12.61 27.31 -22.09
C MET A 313 12.48 27.40 -23.61
N ASP A 314 11.31 27.68 -24.14
CA ASP A 314 10.99 27.95 -25.58
C ASP A 314 11.49 26.88 -26.60
N LYS A 315 11.71 25.62 -26.17
CA LYS A 315 12.23 24.55 -27.04
C LYS A 315 11.36 23.28 -26.99
N THR A 316 10.06 23.45 -26.97
CA THR A 316 9.08 22.36 -26.80
C THR A 316 9.25 21.24 -27.83
N ASP A 317 9.32 21.58 -29.13
CA ASP A 317 9.48 20.57 -30.20
C ASP A 317 10.78 19.77 -30.08
N ALA A 318 11.89 20.44 -29.70
CA ALA A 318 13.16 19.75 -29.50
C ALA A 318 13.11 18.79 -28.31
N TYR A 319 12.40 19.15 -27.23
CA TYR A 319 12.19 18.26 -26.08
C TYR A 319 11.30 17.07 -26.41
N ILE A 320 10.25 17.25 -27.19
CA ILE A 320 9.39 16.14 -27.63
C ILE A 320 10.17 15.16 -28.49
N LYS A 321 10.96 15.67 -29.46
CA LYS A 321 11.80 14.81 -30.30
C LYS A 321 12.81 14.01 -29.46
N GLU A 322 13.53 14.67 -28.54
CA GLU A 322 14.49 13.99 -27.65
C GLU A 322 13.79 13.04 -26.66
N ALA A 323 12.54 13.33 -26.24
CA ALA A 323 11.74 12.45 -25.40
C ALA A 323 11.41 11.14 -26.12
N LYS A 324 10.99 11.19 -27.39
CA LYS A 324 10.72 10.00 -28.23
C LYS A 324 11.94 9.07 -28.32
N GLU A 325 13.16 9.65 -28.38
CA GLU A 325 14.40 8.86 -28.43
C GLU A 325 14.81 8.24 -27.08
N LYS A 326 14.42 8.88 -25.96
CA LYS A 326 14.93 8.50 -24.62
C LYS A 326 13.93 7.77 -23.75
N VAL A 327 12.63 7.81 -24.08
CA VAL A 327 11.57 7.29 -23.22
C VAL A 327 11.67 5.78 -22.99
N ASP A 328 12.08 5.03 -24.01
CA ASP A 328 12.15 3.56 -23.90
C ASP A 328 13.26 3.07 -22.96
N SER A 329 14.25 3.92 -22.66
CA SER A 329 15.28 3.63 -21.66
C SER A 329 14.83 3.77 -20.20
N LEU A 330 13.62 4.28 -19.96
CA LEU A 330 13.06 4.44 -18.62
C LEU A 330 12.44 3.14 -18.13
N THR A 331 12.53 2.91 -16.81
CA THR A 331 11.76 1.84 -16.16
C THR A 331 10.27 2.18 -16.17
N ALA A 332 9.42 1.15 -16.10
CA ALA A 332 7.95 1.31 -16.06
C ALA A 332 7.51 2.29 -14.97
N PHE A 333 8.02 2.14 -13.73
CA PHE A 333 7.68 3.06 -12.64
C PHE A 333 8.17 4.47 -12.85
N LYS A 334 9.30 4.66 -13.56
CA LYS A 334 9.73 6.03 -13.90
C LYS A 334 8.81 6.67 -14.94
N LYS A 335 8.34 5.92 -15.93
CA LYS A 335 7.31 6.37 -16.87
C LYS A 335 6.01 6.72 -16.15
N ALA A 336 5.52 5.83 -15.26
CA ALA A 336 4.32 6.06 -14.45
C ALA A 336 4.43 7.34 -13.60
N GLN A 337 5.56 7.56 -12.92
CA GLN A 337 5.81 8.76 -12.14
C GLN A 337 5.84 10.05 -12.98
N LEU A 338 6.40 9.98 -14.20
CA LEU A 338 6.42 11.14 -15.11
C LEU A 338 5.02 11.44 -15.61
N MET A 339 4.25 10.45 -16.04
CA MET A 339 2.85 10.62 -16.46
C MET A 339 2.01 11.24 -15.35
N GLN A 340 2.10 10.70 -14.13
CA GLN A 340 1.40 11.25 -12.96
C GLN A 340 1.79 12.70 -12.71
N GLY A 341 3.09 13.02 -12.73
CA GLY A 341 3.57 14.39 -12.53
C GLY A 341 3.14 15.38 -13.62
N ILE A 342 2.95 14.93 -14.87
CA ILE A 342 2.41 15.74 -15.96
C ILE A 342 0.94 16.04 -15.72
N LEU A 343 0.12 15.01 -15.40
CA LEU A 343 -1.30 15.20 -15.11
C LEU A 343 -1.53 16.11 -13.90
N GLU A 344 -0.76 15.95 -12.83
CA GLU A 344 -0.80 16.87 -11.67
C GLU A 344 -0.54 18.32 -12.09
N ARG A 345 0.37 18.53 -13.04
CA ARG A 345 0.69 19.87 -13.55
C ARG A 345 -0.40 20.44 -14.43
N ILE A 346 -0.96 19.63 -15.36
CA ILE A 346 -2.11 20.02 -16.19
C ILE A 346 -3.30 20.41 -15.31
N ASN A 347 -3.56 19.63 -14.27
CA ASN A 347 -4.68 19.87 -13.33
C ASN A 347 -4.40 20.99 -12.31
N GLY A 348 -3.27 21.70 -12.40
CA GLY A 348 -2.93 22.83 -11.53
C GLY A 348 -2.51 22.46 -10.11
N GLN A 349 -2.29 21.19 -9.79
CA GLN A 349 -1.84 20.75 -8.45
C GLN A 349 -0.44 21.26 -8.09
N ASP A 350 0.38 21.60 -9.08
CA ASP A 350 1.71 22.18 -8.85
C ASP A 350 1.65 23.58 -8.24
N THR A 351 0.57 24.32 -8.48
CA THR A 351 0.37 25.68 -7.97
C THR A 351 -0.36 25.71 -6.63
N GLU A 352 -1.23 24.72 -6.38
CA GLU A 352 -2.08 24.63 -5.18
C GLU A 352 -1.44 23.82 -4.05
N GLY A 353 -0.54 22.91 -4.36
CA GLY A 353 0.17 22.07 -3.42
C GLY A 353 0.40 20.66 -3.94
N ARG A 354 1.50 20.06 -3.51
CA ARG A 354 1.83 18.66 -3.80
C ARG A 354 1.88 17.84 -2.53
N MET A 355 1.27 16.68 -2.58
CA MET A 355 1.36 15.69 -1.54
C MET A 355 2.55 14.76 -1.77
N PHE A 356 3.36 14.55 -0.75
CA PHE A 356 4.50 13.65 -0.76
C PHE A 356 4.36 12.62 0.34
N VAL A 357 4.31 11.35 -0.01
CA VAL A 357 4.40 10.25 0.96
C VAL A 357 5.86 9.85 1.10
N VAL A 358 6.42 10.00 2.29
CA VAL A 358 7.79 9.59 2.56
C VAL A 358 7.85 8.13 3.04
N ARG A 359 9.04 7.56 3.11
CA ARG A 359 9.25 6.13 3.30
C ARG A 359 8.67 5.54 4.63
N ASN A 360 8.46 6.35 5.65
CA ASN A 360 7.81 5.96 6.91
C ASN A 360 6.30 6.20 6.91
N GLY A 361 5.67 6.40 5.76
CA GLY A 361 4.24 6.62 5.61
C GLY A 361 3.76 8.03 5.97
N LYS A 362 4.63 8.94 6.46
CA LYS A 362 4.24 10.33 6.73
C LYS A 362 3.97 11.08 5.43
N VAL A 363 2.95 11.90 5.47
CA VAL A 363 2.52 12.74 4.35
C VAL A 363 2.93 14.18 4.60
N TYR A 364 3.46 14.82 3.56
CA TYR A 364 3.78 16.24 3.56
C TYR A 364 3.09 16.91 2.39
N VAL A 365 2.37 17.98 2.66
CA VAL A 365 1.82 18.86 1.64
C VAL A 365 2.71 20.10 1.55
N ARG A 366 3.17 20.41 0.35
CA ARG A 366 3.95 21.63 0.09
C ARG A 366 3.28 22.42 -1.02
N ALA A 367 3.04 23.70 -0.78
CA ALA A 367 2.71 24.61 -1.84
C ALA A 367 3.88 24.64 -2.83
N GLY A 368 3.58 24.42 -4.10
CA GLY A 368 4.54 24.45 -5.19
C GLY A 368 4.27 25.65 -6.08
N TYR A 369 5.29 26.41 -6.41
CA TYR A 369 5.23 27.35 -7.52
C TYR A 369 6.03 26.77 -8.67
N LYS A 370 5.38 26.56 -9.80
CA LYS A 370 6.06 26.33 -11.07
C LYS A 370 5.52 27.31 -12.11
N PRO A 371 6.40 27.83 -12.97
CA PRO A 371 5.95 28.72 -14.05
C PRO A 371 4.92 27.99 -14.91
N PRO A 372 3.95 28.71 -15.48
CA PRO A 372 3.01 28.16 -16.44
C PRO A 372 3.75 27.46 -17.58
N CYS A 373 3.21 26.36 -18.03
CA CYS A 373 3.71 25.62 -19.18
C CYS A 373 2.56 25.45 -20.17
N ASP A 374 2.88 25.40 -21.45
CA ASP A 374 1.92 25.09 -22.50
C ASP A 374 1.28 23.75 -22.26
N GLU A 375 -0.05 23.72 -22.18
CA GLU A 375 -0.82 22.50 -21.92
C GLU A 375 -0.72 21.53 -23.11
N ASP A 376 -0.75 22.00 -24.34
CA ASP A 376 -0.63 21.18 -25.54
C ASP A 376 0.70 20.43 -25.55
N TYR A 377 1.79 21.13 -25.19
CA TYR A 377 3.10 20.51 -25.01
C TYR A 377 3.08 19.43 -23.91
N LEU A 378 2.43 19.71 -22.78
CA LEU A 378 2.35 18.73 -21.69
C LEU A 378 1.55 17.50 -22.10
N PHE A 379 0.46 17.66 -22.83
CA PHE A 379 -0.32 16.54 -23.38
C PHE A 379 0.50 15.72 -24.38
N GLU A 380 1.23 16.37 -25.32
CA GLU A 380 2.09 15.64 -26.25
C GLU A 380 3.21 14.87 -25.51
N LEU A 381 3.83 15.48 -24.51
CA LEU A 381 4.83 14.83 -23.67
C LEU A 381 4.24 13.64 -22.90
N TYR A 382 3.02 13.79 -22.37
CA TYR A 382 2.28 12.71 -21.72
C TYR A 382 2.05 11.54 -22.66
N ASP A 383 1.55 11.81 -23.87
CA ASP A 383 1.26 10.77 -24.87
C ASP A 383 2.52 10.02 -25.31
N VAL A 384 3.64 10.69 -25.51
CA VAL A 384 4.94 10.04 -25.81
C VAL A 384 5.32 9.04 -24.71
N ILE A 385 5.14 9.40 -23.45
CA ILE A 385 5.50 8.52 -22.33
C ILE A 385 4.47 7.40 -22.20
N LYS A 386 3.17 7.69 -22.36
CA LYS A 386 2.06 6.75 -22.30
C LYS A 386 2.20 5.67 -23.37
N ASP A 387 2.47 6.06 -24.62
CA ASP A 387 2.66 5.11 -25.71
C ASP A 387 3.84 4.15 -25.46
N SER A 388 4.95 4.69 -24.93
CA SER A 388 6.08 3.85 -24.53
C SER A 388 5.74 2.93 -23.36
N TYR A 389 4.92 3.39 -22.42
CA TYR A 389 4.44 2.56 -21.30
C TYR A 389 3.51 1.45 -21.79
N VAL A 390 2.56 1.77 -22.66
CA VAL A 390 1.62 0.81 -23.28
C VAL A 390 2.39 -0.26 -24.06
N ARG A 391 3.41 0.11 -24.86
CA ARG A 391 4.28 -0.89 -25.54
C ARG A 391 4.92 -1.87 -24.57
N ASN A 392 5.35 -1.41 -23.38
CA ASN A 392 5.90 -2.32 -22.36
C ASN A 392 4.83 -3.29 -21.85
N LEU A 393 3.60 -2.82 -21.60
CA LEU A 393 2.49 -3.68 -21.19
C LEU A 393 2.09 -4.65 -22.28
N SER A 394 2.10 -4.24 -23.56
CA SER A 394 1.72 -5.08 -24.70
C SER A 394 2.57 -6.34 -24.82
N SER A 395 3.82 -6.31 -24.34
CA SER A 395 4.65 -7.52 -24.31
C SER A 395 4.12 -8.62 -23.37
N LYS A 396 3.22 -8.27 -22.45
CA LYS A 396 2.55 -9.18 -21.50
C LYS A 396 1.09 -9.48 -21.89
N ALA A 397 0.59 -8.80 -22.90
CA ALA A 397 -0.80 -8.92 -23.32
C ALA A 397 -1.07 -10.11 -24.26
N ILE A 398 -0.07 -10.98 -24.47
CA ILE A 398 -0.18 -12.17 -25.31
C ILE A 398 0.11 -13.40 -24.46
N THR A 399 -0.87 -14.30 -24.40
CA THR A 399 -0.73 -15.62 -23.75
C THR A 399 -0.52 -16.67 -24.82
N LYS A 400 0.46 -17.53 -24.61
CA LYS A 400 0.74 -18.71 -25.44
C LYS A 400 0.04 -19.91 -24.84
N VAL A 401 -0.83 -20.54 -25.60
CA VAL A 401 -1.60 -21.71 -25.18
C VAL A 401 -1.16 -22.90 -26.02
N GLU A 402 -0.65 -23.95 -25.39
CA GLU A 402 -0.40 -25.21 -26.04
C GLU A 402 -1.72 -25.96 -26.25
N THR A 403 -2.00 -26.34 -27.48
CA THR A 403 -3.16 -27.17 -27.88
C THR A 403 -2.70 -28.26 -28.81
N LYS A 404 -3.55 -29.26 -29.03
CA LYS A 404 -3.29 -30.31 -30.00
C LYS A 404 -4.09 -30.05 -31.28
N ASP A 405 -3.45 -30.23 -32.43
CA ASP A 405 -4.14 -30.21 -33.73
C ASP A 405 -4.90 -31.53 -33.98
N ALA A 406 -5.55 -31.65 -35.12
CA ALA A 406 -6.31 -32.84 -35.50
C ALA A 406 -5.45 -34.11 -35.66
N GLU A 407 -4.14 -33.95 -35.73
CA GLU A 407 -3.12 -35.00 -35.89
C GLU A 407 -2.38 -35.28 -34.58
N ASP A 408 -2.88 -34.76 -33.45
CA ASP A 408 -2.32 -34.89 -32.08
C ASP A 408 -0.92 -34.23 -31.87
N ASN A 409 -0.50 -33.34 -32.80
CA ASN A 409 0.72 -32.55 -32.63
C ASN A 409 0.48 -31.36 -31.72
N VAL A 410 1.46 -31.02 -30.87
CA VAL A 410 1.38 -29.84 -30.01
C VAL A 410 1.58 -28.58 -30.86
N VAL A 411 0.57 -27.73 -30.88
CA VAL A 411 0.57 -26.44 -31.55
C VAL A 411 0.46 -25.33 -30.50
N VAL A 412 1.29 -24.29 -30.62
CA VAL A 412 1.22 -23.11 -29.76
C VAL A 412 0.38 -22.05 -30.45
N LEU A 413 -0.76 -21.72 -29.84
CA LEU A 413 -1.61 -20.63 -30.28
C LEU A 413 -1.34 -19.37 -29.42
N GLU A 414 -1.30 -18.22 -30.07
CA GLU A 414 -1.21 -16.93 -29.38
C GLU A 414 -2.61 -16.28 -29.33
N ARG A 415 -2.99 -15.82 -28.15
CA ARG A 415 -4.23 -15.06 -27.96
C ARG A 415 -4.02 -13.90 -27.00
N PRO A 416 -4.92 -12.89 -26.98
CA PRO A 416 -4.89 -11.87 -25.94
C PRO A 416 -4.92 -12.50 -24.53
N THR A 417 -4.11 -11.95 -23.64
CA THR A 417 -4.13 -12.32 -22.23
C THR A 417 -5.42 -11.83 -21.60
N ARG A 418 -6.21 -12.75 -21.07
CA ARG A 418 -7.47 -12.45 -20.40
C ARG A 418 -7.22 -12.01 -18.97
N ILE A 419 -7.75 -10.84 -18.61
CA ILE A 419 -7.57 -10.25 -17.28
C ILE A 419 -8.93 -9.94 -16.65
N LYS A 420 -9.09 -10.32 -15.39
CA LYS A 420 -10.27 -10.02 -14.59
C LYS A 420 -9.97 -8.94 -13.57
N LEU A 421 -10.74 -7.87 -13.61
CA LEU A 421 -10.66 -6.75 -12.68
C LEU A 421 -11.67 -6.90 -11.53
N PRO A 422 -11.41 -6.31 -10.36
CA PRO A 422 -12.40 -6.25 -9.28
C PRO A 422 -13.63 -5.46 -9.73
N LYS A 423 -14.81 -6.07 -9.67
CA LYS A 423 -16.06 -5.43 -10.09
C LYS A 423 -16.39 -4.23 -9.21
N GLY A 424 -16.75 -3.11 -9.84
CA GLY A 424 -17.06 -1.86 -9.15
C GLY A 424 -15.86 -1.12 -8.56
N VAL A 425 -14.63 -1.55 -8.83
CA VAL A 425 -13.38 -0.89 -8.39
C VAL A 425 -12.56 -0.45 -9.58
N ASP A 426 -12.29 0.84 -9.67
CA ASP A 426 -11.36 1.39 -10.66
C ASP A 426 -9.95 1.43 -10.07
N LEU A 427 -9.08 0.62 -10.60
CA LEU A 427 -7.68 0.57 -10.18
C LEU A 427 -6.89 1.69 -10.84
N THR A 428 -6.04 2.35 -10.07
CA THR A 428 -5.08 3.32 -10.58
C THR A 428 -3.71 2.70 -10.84
N LEU A 429 -2.94 3.32 -11.72
CA LEU A 429 -1.57 2.91 -12.00
C LEU A 429 -0.68 3.15 -10.76
N PRO A 430 -0.04 2.13 -10.19
CA PRO A 430 0.85 2.32 -9.06
C PRO A 430 2.15 3.04 -9.48
N THR A 431 2.50 4.08 -8.74
CA THR A 431 3.76 4.83 -8.94
C THR A 431 4.77 4.59 -7.82
N SER A 432 4.32 4.09 -6.69
CA SER A 432 5.12 3.82 -5.49
C SER A 432 4.39 2.83 -4.59
N GLU A 433 5.08 1.86 -4.01
CA GLU A 433 4.50 0.95 -3.01
C GLU A 433 4.06 1.71 -1.73
N LYS A 434 4.69 2.84 -1.44
CA LYS A 434 4.31 3.73 -0.33
C LYS A 434 2.92 4.35 -0.49
N ASN A 435 2.42 4.42 -1.72
CA ASN A 435 1.12 4.99 -2.07
C ASN A 435 0.03 3.91 -2.21
N PHE A 436 0.18 2.77 -1.55
CA PHE A 436 -0.87 1.77 -1.49
C PHE A 436 -1.73 1.96 -0.25
N VAL A 437 -3.01 1.64 -0.39
CA VAL A 437 -4.00 1.49 0.68
C VAL A 437 -4.39 0.01 0.69
N GLY A 438 -3.83 -0.76 1.60
CA GLY A 438 -3.87 -2.22 1.51
C GLY A 438 -3.18 -2.73 0.24
N ASN A 439 -3.89 -3.51 -0.56
CA ASN A 439 -3.42 -4.02 -1.86
C ASN A 439 -3.73 -3.10 -3.05
N PHE A 440 -4.39 -1.97 -2.81
CA PHE A 440 -4.83 -1.05 -3.85
C PHE A 440 -3.91 0.18 -3.93
N PRO A 441 -3.53 0.65 -5.13
CA PRO A 441 -2.87 1.93 -5.27
C PRO A 441 -3.77 3.06 -4.76
N MET A 442 -3.20 4.05 -4.08
CA MET A 442 -3.93 5.24 -3.65
C MET A 442 -4.52 5.98 -4.86
N GLY A 443 -5.75 6.44 -4.71
CA GLY A 443 -6.53 7.01 -5.81
C GLY A 443 -7.44 5.99 -6.51
N SER A 444 -7.24 4.69 -6.28
CA SER A 444 -8.24 3.67 -6.69
C SER A 444 -9.57 4.01 -6.05
N SER A 445 -10.65 3.77 -6.77
CA SER A 445 -11.98 4.18 -6.35
C SER A 445 -13.01 3.08 -6.46
N VAL A 446 -13.98 3.11 -5.55
CA VAL A 446 -15.18 2.29 -5.62
C VAL A 446 -16.28 3.11 -6.27
N VAL A 447 -16.92 2.56 -7.30
CA VAL A 447 -18.11 3.16 -7.92
C VAL A 447 -19.27 2.99 -6.96
N LEU A 448 -19.88 4.10 -6.55
CA LEU A 448 -21.04 4.08 -5.68
C LEU A 448 -22.24 3.47 -6.39
N ALA A 449 -22.98 2.63 -5.68
CA ALA A 449 -24.32 2.21 -6.08
C ALA A 449 -25.27 3.42 -6.04
N GLU A 450 -26.40 3.32 -6.74
CA GLU A 450 -27.43 4.37 -6.68
C GLU A 450 -27.97 4.55 -5.25
N LYS A 451 -27.98 3.47 -4.47
CA LYS A 451 -28.39 3.41 -3.07
C LYS A 451 -27.59 2.36 -2.31
N ASP A 452 -27.67 2.44 -0.99
CA ASP A 452 -27.23 1.41 -0.05
C ASP A 452 -25.70 1.19 -0.04
N ASN A 453 -24.94 2.28 0.09
CA ASN A 453 -23.49 2.25 0.22
C ASN A 453 -23.09 2.25 1.70
N VAL A 454 -22.14 1.43 2.10
CA VAL A 454 -21.61 1.40 3.45
C VAL A 454 -20.09 1.58 3.45
N ILE A 455 -19.61 2.46 4.30
CA ILE A 455 -18.17 2.57 4.62
C ILE A 455 -18.02 2.21 6.09
N GLY A 456 -17.07 1.35 6.42
CA GLY A 456 -16.83 0.98 7.80
C GLY A 456 -15.36 0.85 8.14
N ILE A 457 -15.09 0.90 9.43
CA ILE A 457 -13.80 0.53 10.01
C ILE A 457 -14.01 -0.61 10.99
N TYR A 458 -12.97 -1.42 11.12
CA TYR A 458 -12.93 -2.52 12.08
C TYR A 458 -11.56 -2.57 12.74
N TRP A 459 -11.53 -2.79 14.05
CA TRP A 459 -10.29 -2.95 14.78
C TRP A 459 -10.42 -3.95 15.91
N ARG A 460 -9.30 -4.31 16.49
CA ARG A 460 -9.20 -5.27 17.58
C ARG A 460 -8.26 -4.74 18.65
N ASN A 461 -8.49 -5.14 19.89
CA ASN A 461 -7.63 -4.76 21.00
C ASN A 461 -6.17 -5.27 20.80
N ASP A 462 -5.99 -6.48 20.26
CA ASP A 462 -4.67 -7.05 19.98
C ASP A 462 -3.92 -6.35 18.81
N TRP A 463 -4.59 -5.45 18.06
CA TRP A 463 -3.97 -4.58 17.06
C TRP A 463 -3.46 -3.24 17.63
N GLY A 464 -3.50 -3.10 18.95
CA GLY A 464 -2.97 -1.94 19.65
C GLY A 464 -3.89 -0.73 19.71
N ALA A 465 -5.08 -0.80 19.14
CA ALA A 465 -6.09 0.23 19.26
C ALA A 465 -7.15 -0.20 20.28
N ARG A 466 -7.58 0.76 21.09
CA ARG A 466 -8.69 0.57 22.00
C ARG A 466 -9.94 1.23 21.46
N ASP A 467 -9.76 2.41 20.84
CA ASP A 467 -10.83 3.28 20.45
C ASP A 467 -10.46 4.08 19.19
N TYR A 468 -11.24 3.86 18.12
CA TYR A 468 -11.19 4.57 16.86
C TYR A 468 -12.55 5.15 16.53
N ASP A 469 -12.59 6.41 16.13
CA ASP A 469 -13.80 7.10 15.73
C ASP A 469 -13.86 7.26 14.20
N LEU A 470 -14.98 6.84 13.61
CA LEU A 470 -15.27 7.04 12.20
C LEU A 470 -16.10 8.32 12.01
N HIS A 471 -15.71 9.14 11.04
CA HIS A 471 -16.37 10.40 10.75
C HIS A 471 -16.66 10.56 9.26
N LEU A 472 -17.85 11.05 8.92
CA LEU A 472 -18.17 11.63 7.62
C LEU A 472 -18.35 13.14 7.76
N ILE A 473 -17.62 13.89 6.94
CA ILE A 473 -17.67 15.35 6.91
C ILE A 473 -18.11 15.77 5.51
N THR A 474 -19.21 16.48 5.41
CA THR A 474 -19.72 16.96 4.14
C THR A 474 -19.13 18.33 3.78
N LYS A 475 -19.23 18.70 2.51
CA LYS A 475 -18.79 20.02 2.04
C LYS A 475 -19.50 21.18 2.75
N ASN A 476 -20.75 20.97 3.16
CA ASN A 476 -21.56 21.98 3.84
C ASN A 476 -21.25 22.08 5.34
N GLY A 477 -20.39 21.20 5.85
CA GLY A 477 -19.95 21.18 7.24
C GLY A 477 -20.77 20.27 8.14
N SER A 478 -21.75 19.54 7.61
CA SER A 478 -22.47 18.50 8.38
C SER A 478 -21.47 17.40 8.77
N HIS A 479 -21.63 16.89 9.97
CA HIS A 479 -20.72 15.94 10.57
C HIS A 479 -21.48 14.76 11.16
N TYR A 480 -21.16 13.56 10.70
CA TYR A 480 -21.70 12.29 11.20
C TYR A 480 -20.60 11.49 11.87
N GLY A 481 -20.85 11.00 13.09
CA GLY A 481 -19.89 10.30 13.93
C GLY A 481 -20.18 10.51 15.41
N TRP A 482 -19.30 10.03 16.31
CA TRP A 482 -19.53 10.00 17.75
C TRP A 482 -19.94 11.36 18.39
N ASN A 483 -19.38 12.47 17.92
CA ASN A 483 -19.68 13.83 18.39
C ASN A 483 -20.45 14.68 17.37
N GLY A 484 -21.05 14.04 16.39
CA GLY A 484 -21.89 14.64 15.36
C GLY A 484 -23.30 14.06 15.36
N ASP A 485 -23.95 14.16 14.21
CA ASP A 485 -25.29 13.59 14.02
C ASP A 485 -25.20 12.07 13.79
N TYR A 486 -26.15 11.31 14.36
CA TYR A 486 -26.26 9.87 14.11
C TYR A 486 -26.98 9.56 12.80
N HIS A 487 -27.85 10.46 12.37
CA HIS A 487 -28.56 10.34 11.10
C HIS A 487 -28.87 11.72 10.50
N GLY A 488 -29.07 11.75 9.19
CA GLY A 488 -29.40 12.95 8.43
C GLY A 488 -29.90 12.64 7.04
N GLU A 489 -30.43 13.66 6.37
CA GLU A 489 -31.07 13.55 5.05
C GLU A 489 -30.45 14.46 3.98
N GLU A 490 -29.28 15.05 4.23
CA GLU A 490 -28.67 16.06 3.34
C GLU A 490 -28.41 15.53 1.91
N PHE A 491 -28.03 14.24 1.80
CA PHE A 491 -27.75 13.55 0.53
C PHE A 491 -28.52 12.23 0.44
N GLY A 492 -29.80 12.22 0.71
CA GLY A 492 -30.52 11.04 1.08
C GLY A 492 -30.21 10.67 2.53
N LYS A 493 -30.47 9.42 2.93
CA LYS A 493 -30.19 9.00 4.29
C LYS A 493 -28.70 8.79 4.53
N ILE A 494 -28.21 9.33 5.64
CA ILE A 494 -26.90 9.02 6.21
C ILE A 494 -27.16 8.52 7.62
N ILE A 495 -26.61 7.35 7.99
CA ILE A 495 -26.82 6.75 9.31
C ILE A 495 -25.48 6.24 9.83
N TYR A 496 -25.15 6.60 11.07
CA TYR A 496 -23.95 6.15 11.79
C TYR A 496 -24.30 5.00 12.73
N SER A 497 -23.47 3.97 12.79
CA SER A 497 -23.72 2.74 13.56
C SER A 497 -23.57 2.88 15.09
N GLY A 498 -23.21 4.05 15.59
CA GLY A 498 -22.88 4.28 16.99
C GLY A 498 -21.39 4.11 17.29
N ASP A 499 -20.96 4.70 18.41
CA ASP A 499 -19.58 4.83 18.85
C ASP A 499 -19.17 3.64 19.72
N MET A 500 -18.11 2.93 19.32
CA MET A 500 -17.52 1.80 20.02
C MET A 500 -16.23 2.21 20.74
N THR A 501 -16.33 2.53 22.02
CA THR A 501 -15.20 3.01 22.85
C THR A 501 -14.24 1.93 23.34
N SER A 502 -14.48 0.66 23.01
CA SER A 502 -13.62 -0.46 23.39
C SER A 502 -13.71 -1.60 22.39
N ALA A 503 -12.55 -2.08 21.95
CA ALA A 503 -12.44 -3.24 21.07
C ALA A 503 -12.11 -4.52 21.86
N GLU A 504 -12.96 -4.91 22.81
CA GLU A 504 -12.79 -6.14 23.57
C GLU A 504 -13.85 -7.19 23.18
N PRO A 505 -13.49 -8.18 22.33
CA PRO A 505 -12.19 -8.39 21.69
C PRO A 505 -12.00 -7.57 20.42
N GLU A 506 -13.07 -7.06 19.83
CA GLU A 506 -13.12 -6.40 18.53
C GLU A 506 -14.25 -5.36 18.48
N ALA A 507 -14.14 -4.41 17.55
CA ALA A 507 -15.14 -3.39 17.32
C ALA A 507 -15.20 -2.97 15.85
N ALA A 508 -16.34 -2.47 15.42
CA ALA A 508 -16.56 -1.89 14.11
C ALA A 508 -17.44 -0.66 14.20
N GLU A 509 -17.21 0.30 13.32
CA GLU A 509 -18.09 1.43 13.10
C GLU A 509 -18.40 1.58 11.62
N CYS A 510 -19.65 1.87 11.30
CA CYS A 510 -20.14 1.93 9.95
C CYS A 510 -20.92 3.22 9.69
N LEU A 511 -20.82 3.71 8.46
CA LEU A 511 -21.63 4.78 7.92
C LEU A 511 -22.41 4.25 6.72
N TYR A 512 -23.74 4.25 6.83
CA TYR A 512 -24.63 4.04 5.70
C TYR A 512 -24.80 5.36 4.96
N ILE A 513 -24.68 5.33 3.63
CA ILE A 513 -24.84 6.49 2.75
C ILE A 513 -25.76 6.09 1.61
N GLU A 514 -27.02 6.59 1.64
CA GLU A 514 -28.01 6.23 0.62
C GLU A 514 -27.59 6.72 -0.77
N ARG A 515 -27.15 7.97 -0.88
CA ARG A 515 -26.74 8.56 -2.15
C ARG A 515 -25.34 9.18 -2.05
N CYS A 516 -24.77 9.47 -3.19
CA CYS A 516 -23.47 10.14 -3.24
C CYS A 516 -23.53 11.48 -2.48
N ALA A 517 -22.74 11.60 -1.42
CA ALA A 517 -22.49 12.84 -0.70
C ALA A 517 -21.34 13.60 -1.37
N PRO A 518 -21.57 14.47 -2.37
CA PRO A 518 -20.50 15.02 -3.21
C PRO A 518 -19.52 15.87 -2.39
N ASN A 519 -18.23 15.72 -2.69
CA ASN A 519 -17.13 16.42 -2.01
C ASN A 519 -17.09 16.20 -0.48
N SER A 520 -17.51 15.03 -0.02
CA SER A 520 -17.41 14.62 1.37
C SER A 520 -16.12 13.85 1.64
N VAL A 521 -15.73 13.81 2.91
CA VAL A 521 -14.52 13.14 3.37
C VAL A 521 -14.86 12.18 4.50
N VAL A 522 -14.36 10.96 4.41
CA VAL A 522 -14.36 10.02 5.52
C VAL A 522 -13.03 10.05 6.22
N ALA A 523 -13.05 10.26 7.50
CA ALA A 523 -11.86 10.37 8.35
C ALA A 523 -11.96 9.40 9.53
N VAL A 524 -10.80 8.94 10.00
CA VAL A 524 -10.68 8.06 11.17
C VAL A 524 -9.76 8.74 12.18
N ASN A 525 -10.28 8.97 13.37
CA ASN A 525 -9.53 9.49 14.50
C ASN A 525 -9.14 8.33 15.41
N LYS A 526 -7.94 8.36 15.99
CA LYS A 526 -7.55 7.45 17.06
C LYS A 526 -7.66 8.17 18.39
N PHE A 527 -8.72 7.88 19.15
CA PHE A 527 -8.92 8.46 20.46
C PHE A 527 -7.98 7.83 21.49
N SER A 528 -7.88 6.50 21.53
CA SER A 528 -6.96 5.81 22.45
C SER A 528 -6.33 4.56 21.84
N GLY A 529 -5.13 4.24 22.32
CA GLY A 529 -4.39 3.07 21.86
C GLY A 529 -2.88 3.27 21.85
N SER A 530 -2.13 2.25 21.44
CA SER A 530 -0.67 2.29 21.32
C SER A 530 -0.20 3.11 20.10
N ALA A 531 1.08 3.47 20.07
CA ALA A 531 1.68 4.17 18.94
C ALA A 531 1.64 3.34 17.64
N ASN A 532 1.67 2.01 17.73
CA ASN A 532 1.67 1.09 16.59
C ASN A 532 0.34 0.35 16.55
N SER A 533 -0.71 1.03 16.15
CA SER A 533 -2.03 0.44 15.98
C SER A 533 -2.44 0.40 14.52
N LYS A 534 -3.46 -0.38 14.21
CA LYS A 534 -4.01 -0.53 12.86
C LYS A 534 -5.52 -0.73 12.91
N PHE A 535 -6.17 -0.49 11.81
CA PHE A 535 -7.58 -0.81 11.58
C PHE A 535 -7.76 -1.31 10.14
N LYS A 536 -8.84 -2.02 9.86
CA LYS A 536 -9.30 -2.31 8.52
C LYS A 536 -10.33 -1.26 8.11
N LEU A 537 -10.13 -0.68 6.94
CA LEU A 537 -11.15 0.10 6.22
C LEU A 537 -11.84 -0.84 5.24
N PHE A 538 -13.15 -0.81 5.17
CA PHE A 538 -13.91 -1.55 4.18
C PHE A 538 -15.02 -0.72 3.56
N VAL A 539 -15.38 -1.07 2.32
CA VAL A 539 -16.50 -0.47 1.59
C VAL A 539 -17.36 -1.59 1.04
N ALA A 540 -18.63 -1.56 1.40
CA ALA A 540 -19.63 -2.48 0.88
C ALA A 540 -20.61 -1.71 -0.02
N VAL A 541 -20.79 -2.21 -1.24
CA VAL A 541 -21.74 -1.70 -2.22
C VAL A 541 -22.29 -2.88 -3.01
N ASP A 542 -23.47 -2.70 -3.62
CA ASP A 542 -23.94 -3.66 -4.61
C ASP A 542 -23.44 -3.23 -6.01
N PRO A 543 -22.44 -3.91 -6.59
CA PRO A 543 -21.91 -3.55 -7.88
C PRO A 543 -22.87 -3.91 -9.05
N ASP A 544 -23.88 -4.76 -8.80
CA ASP A 544 -24.88 -5.14 -9.79
C ASP A 544 -26.08 -4.20 -9.72
N LYS A 545 -26.08 -3.18 -10.57
CA LYS A 545 -27.18 -2.17 -10.66
C LYS A 545 -28.57 -2.78 -10.87
N ASN A 546 -28.65 -4.05 -11.26
CA ASN A 546 -29.88 -4.78 -11.53
C ASN A 546 -30.34 -5.65 -10.34
N ASP A 547 -29.48 -5.90 -9.38
CA ASP A 547 -29.82 -6.65 -8.18
C ASP A 547 -30.18 -5.64 -7.09
N LEU A 548 -31.48 -5.39 -6.94
CA LEU A 548 -32.06 -4.51 -5.91
C LEU A 548 -31.98 -5.12 -4.50
N GLN A 549 -31.25 -6.24 -4.32
CA GLN A 549 -30.97 -6.77 -2.98
C GLN A 549 -29.98 -5.85 -2.27
N ARG A 550 -30.51 -5.09 -1.36
CA ARG A 550 -29.82 -4.08 -0.57
C ARG A 550 -28.90 -4.74 0.44
N THR A 551 -27.71 -4.16 0.65
CA THR A 551 -26.87 -4.47 1.83
C THR A 551 -27.64 -4.38 3.13
N ARG A 552 -28.78 -3.73 3.11
CA ARG A 552 -29.72 -3.43 4.20
C ARG A 552 -30.73 -4.55 4.47
N GLU A 553 -30.90 -5.54 3.60
CA GLU A 553 -31.92 -6.60 3.75
C GLU A 553 -31.54 -7.71 4.75
N LEU A 554 -30.35 -7.65 5.33
CA LEU A 554 -30.01 -8.53 6.45
C LEU A 554 -30.75 -8.05 7.69
N LYS A 555 -31.80 -8.75 8.07
CA LYS A 555 -32.67 -8.41 9.20
C LYS A 555 -31.96 -8.28 10.55
N ASP A 556 -30.73 -8.80 10.64
CA ASP A 556 -30.00 -8.96 11.88
C ASP A 556 -28.52 -8.55 11.80
N ALA A 557 -28.11 -7.73 10.81
CA ALA A 557 -26.73 -7.31 10.63
C ALA A 557 -26.62 -5.93 9.97
N MET A 558 -25.53 -5.21 10.25
CA MET A 558 -25.18 -3.94 9.57
C MET A 558 -24.71 -4.14 8.15
N VAL A 559 -23.87 -5.16 7.91
CA VAL A 559 -23.15 -5.34 6.66
C VAL A 559 -23.14 -6.80 6.25
N ASP A 560 -23.45 -7.06 4.97
CA ASP A 560 -23.13 -8.35 4.35
C ASP A 560 -21.65 -8.36 3.92
N PRO A 561 -20.78 -9.21 4.51
CA PRO A 561 -19.38 -9.31 4.10
C PRO A 561 -19.20 -9.64 2.62
N ASN A 562 -20.18 -10.29 1.97
CA ASN A 562 -20.13 -10.65 0.56
C ASN A 562 -20.35 -9.45 -0.39
N LYS A 563 -20.82 -8.33 0.14
CA LYS A 563 -20.97 -7.06 -0.57
C LYS A 563 -19.75 -6.14 -0.37
N ILE A 564 -18.74 -6.56 0.40
CA ILE A 564 -17.49 -5.82 0.54
C ILE A 564 -16.72 -5.94 -0.77
N VAL A 565 -16.54 -4.81 -1.44
CA VAL A 565 -15.80 -4.67 -2.70
C VAL A 565 -14.40 -4.13 -2.50
N PHE A 566 -14.14 -3.52 -1.35
CA PHE A 566 -12.84 -2.97 -0.98
C PHE A 566 -12.56 -3.24 0.50
N GLU A 567 -11.38 -3.72 0.80
CA GLU A 567 -10.86 -3.94 2.15
C GLU A 567 -9.38 -3.58 2.19
N ALA A 568 -8.97 -2.80 3.19
CA ALA A 568 -7.58 -2.39 3.36
C ALA A 568 -7.18 -2.31 4.83
N GLU A 569 -6.07 -2.91 5.19
CA GLU A 569 -5.43 -2.67 6.49
C GLU A 569 -4.66 -1.34 6.44
N ILE A 570 -4.92 -0.46 7.40
CA ILE A 570 -4.31 0.86 7.52
C ILE A 570 -3.60 0.96 8.86
N GLU A 571 -2.30 1.20 8.84
CA GLU A 571 -1.53 1.47 10.04
C GLU A 571 -1.72 2.92 10.52
N HIS A 572 -1.80 3.09 11.84
CA HIS A 572 -2.03 4.37 12.49
C HIS A 572 -1.01 4.62 13.61
N ASP A 573 0.18 5.07 13.20
CA ASP A 573 1.33 5.23 14.09
C ASP A 573 1.28 6.51 14.94
N SER A 574 0.35 7.42 14.66
CA SER A 574 0.21 8.72 15.34
C SER A 574 -1.18 8.87 15.96
N ASN A 575 -1.32 9.76 16.94
CA ASN A 575 -2.63 10.16 17.47
C ASN A 575 -3.18 11.35 16.68
N ASP A 576 -3.27 11.22 15.36
CA ASP A 576 -3.84 12.20 14.45
C ASP A 576 -5.05 11.62 13.73
N THR A 577 -5.85 12.48 13.11
CA THR A 577 -6.95 12.06 12.25
C THR A 577 -6.41 11.69 10.88
N LYS A 578 -6.80 10.55 10.33
CA LYS A 578 -6.49 10.11 8.97
C LYS A 578 -7.68 10.27 8.05
N ASN A 579 -7.43 10.87 6.89
CA ASN A 579 -8.37 10.87 5.78
C ASN A 579 -8.21 9.57 5.00
N VAL A 580 -9.28 8.79 4.92
CA VAL A 580 -9.25 7.45 4.33
C VAL A 580 -10.05 7.34 3.04
N VAL A 581 -11.10 8.16 2.88
CA VAL A 581 -11.92 8.18 1.67
C VAL A 581 -12.33 9.61 1.34
N LYS A 582 -12.29 9.96 0.05
CA LYS A 582 -12.93 11.14 -0.51
C LYS A 582 -14.11 10.69 -1.37
N ILE A 583 -15.28 11.28 -1.16
CA ILE A 583 -16.46 11.01 -2.01
C ILE A 583 -16.58 12.13 -3.04
N GLU A 584 -16.43 11.79 -4.31
CA GLU A 584 -16.48 12.74 -5.41
C GLU A 584 -17.00 12.08 -6.69
N ASN A 585 -17.89 12.75 -7.41
CA ASN A 585 -18.40 12.31 -8.72
C ASN A 585 -18.95 10.88 -8.74
N GLY A 586 -19.72 10.48 -7.71
CA GLY A 586 -20.28 9.13 -7.61
C GLY A 586 -19.28 8.03 -7.27
N ARG A 587 -18.13 8.39 -6.70
CA ARG A 587 -17.05 7.46 -6.36
C ARG A 587 -16.53 7.70 -4.96
N MET A 588 -16.12 6.63 -4.30
CA MET A 588 -15.32 6.64 -3.08
C MET A 588 -13.86 6.45 -3.45
N ILE A 589 -13.06 7.52 -3.40
CA ILE A 589 -11.65 7.52 -3.78
C ILE A 589 -10.82 7.24 -2.54
N MET A 590 -10.02 6.18 -2.59
CA MET A 590 -9.21 5.72 -1.46
C MET A 590 -8.00 6.63 -1.26
N SER A 591 -7.79 7.03 -0.01
CA SER A 591 -6.67 7.85 0.42
C SER A 591 -6.12 7.34 1.76
N ASN A 592 -4.93 7.78 2.14
CA ASN A 592 -4.34 7.44 3.43
C ASN A 592 -3.34 8.54 3.81
N PHE A 593 -3.83 9.63 4.38
CA PHE A 593 -2.94 10.68 4.86
C PHE A 593 -3.45 11.30 6.16
N GLY A 594 -2.52 11.58 7.06
CA GLY A 594 -2.79 12.24 8.32
C GLY A 594 -2.84 13.76 8.17
N THR A 595 -3.67 14.41 8.94
CA THR A 595 -3.82 15.87 8.95
C THR A 595 -2.73 16.60 9.72
N GLY A 596 -1.85 15.85 10.43
CA GLY A 596 -0.74 16.41 11.21
C GLY A 596 -1.16 17.22 12.44
N GLY A 597 -2.40 17.10 12.90
CA GLY A 597 -2.92 17.77 14.09
C GLY A 597 -3.08 16.79 15.24
N HIS A 598 -2.44 17.05 16.38
CA HIS A 598 -2.74 16.38 17.65
C HIS A 598 -4.03 16.98 18.21
N SER A 599 -5.19 16.57 17.75
CA SER A 599 -6.46 17.07 18.29
C SER A 599 -7.23 15.96 18.97
N ARG A 600 -7.34 16.04 20.27
CA ARG A 600 -8.36 15.31 21.04
C ARG A 600 -9.76 15.92 20.86
N VAL A 601 -9.87 16.97 20.05
CA VAL A 601 -11.14 17.67 19.78
C VAL A 601 -11.30 17.79 18.26
N PRO A 602 -12.23 17.05 17.66
CA PRO A 602 -12.40 16.98 16.20
C PRO A 602 -12.70 18.31 15.52
N SER A 603 -13.37 19.25 16.21
CA SER A 603 -13.90 20.48 15.62
C SER A 603 -12.86 21.43 15.02
N VAL A 604 -11.62 21.46 15.51
CA VAL A 604 -10.55 22.33 14.97
C VAL A 604 -9.81 21.66 13.80
N SER A 605 -9.87 20.35 13.73
CA SER A 605 -9.17 19.53 12.73
C SER A 605 -9.96 19.40 11.42
N MET A 606 -11.29 19.50 11.45
CA MET A 606 -12.18 19.16 10.34
C MET A 606 -12.09 20.12 9.16
N SER A 607 -12.06 21.43 9.38
CA SER A 607 -11.89 22.40 8.29
C SER A 607 -10.55 22.20 7.59
N LYS A 608 -9.51 21.83 8.33
CA LYS A 608 -8.19 21.51 7.80
C LYS A 608 -8.19 20.19 7.02
N VAL A 609 -8.93 19.19 7.48
CA VAL A 609 -9.14 17.93 6.77
C VAL A 609 -9.75 18.17 5.39
N ILE A 610 -10.84 18.95 5.33
CA ILE A 610 -11.50 19.31 4.06
C ILE A 610 -10.56 20.13 3.16
N GLU A 611 -9.85 21.09 3.73
CA GLU A 611 -8.88 21.90 2.98
C GLU A 611 -7.77 21.05 2.36
N GLU A 612 -7.17 20.15 3.12
CA GLU A 612 -6.12 19.26 2.62
C GLU A 612 -6.67 18.28 1.56
N GLN A 613 -7.88 17.75 1.74
CA GLN A 613 -8.53 16.87 0.76
C GLN A 613 -8.88 17.59 -0.54
N SER A 614 -9.26 18.85 -0.48
CA SER A 614 -9.56 19.63 -1.70
C SER A 614 -8.34 19.78 -2.62
N LYS A 615 -7.14 19.63 -2.06
CA LYS A 615 -5.87 19.65 -2.80
C LYS A 615 -5.58 18.35 -3.55
N VAL A 616 -6.29 17.25 -3.22
CA VAL A 616 -6.15 15.96 -3.91
C VAL A 616 -7.22 15.86 -5.01
N LYS A 617 -6.80 15.97 -6.26
CA LYS A 617 -7.72 15.91 -7.42
C LYS A 617 -7.78 14.49 -7.98
N ALA A 618 -8.98 13.92 -8.04
CA ALA A 618 -9.22 12.57 -8.53
C ALA A 618 -8.76 12.36 -9.99
N ASN A 619 -8.95 13.37 -10.84
CA ASN A 619 -8.60 13.33 -12.26
C ASN A 619 -7.08 13.39 -12.56
N SER A 620 -6.24 13.43 -11.53
CA SER A 620 -4.78 13.29 -11.69
C SER A 620 -4.30 11.85 -11.62
N TYR A 621 -5.16 10.90 -11.26
CA TYR A 621 -4.80 9.50 -11.24
C TYR A 621 -4.99 8.84 -12.61
N ILE A 622 -4.12 7.90 -12.94
CA ILE A 622 -4.11 7.23 -14.24
C ILE A 622 -4.89 5.92 -14.09
N SER A 623 -5.92 5.72 -14.91
CA SER A 623 -6.66 4.46 -14.95
C SER A 623 -5.79 3.30 -15.44
N LEU A 624 -5.70 2.24 -14.65
CA LEU A 624 -5.02 1.01 -15.05
C LEU A 624 -5.80 0.27 -16.14
N GLU A 625 -7.13 0.22 -16.03
CA GLU A 625 -8.01 -0.42 -17.00
C GLU A 625 -7.80 0.13 -18.42
N GLU A 626 -7.80 1.47 -18.58
CA GLU A 626 -7.56 2.10 -19.88
C GLU A 626 -6.21 1.71 -20.48
N LEU A 627 -5.17 1.58 -19.65
CA LEU A 627 -3.84 1.18 -20.12
C LEU A 627 -3.79 -0.29 -20.53
N LEU A 628 -4.48 -1.17 -19.79
CA LEU A 628 -4.56 -2.59 -20.11
C LEU A 628 -5.30 -2.82 -21.44
N ILE A 629 -6.46 -2.16 -21.65
CA ILE A 629 -7.20 -2.22 -22.90
C ILE A 629 -6.33 -1.74 -24.08
N LYS A 630 -5.65 -0.60 -23.92
CA LYS A 630 -4.75 -0.07 -24.95
C LYS A 630 -3.55 -0.97 -25.24
N ALA A 631 -3.10 -1.73 -24.25
CA ALA A 631 -2.02 -2.68 -24.41
C ALA A 631 -2.42 -3.99 -25.09
N GLY A 632 -3.73 -4.24 -25.26
CA GLY A 632 -4.26 -5.41 -25.95
C GLY A 632 -4.68 -6.55 -25.02
N PHE A 633 -4.84 -6.30 -23.71
CA PHE A 633 -5.47 -7.27 -22.81
C PHE A 633 -6.97 -7.38 -23.10
N GLU A 634 -7.51 -8.57 -22.92
CA GLU A 634 -8.94 -8.84 -22.98
C GLU A 634 -9.53 -8.85 -21.57
N LEU A 635 -10.47 -7.93 -21.31
CA LEU A 635 -11.18 -7.89 -20.02
C LEU A 635 -12.25 -8.97 -20.00
N VAL A 636 -12.28 -9.79 -18.96
CA VAL A 636 -13.22 -10.90 -18.79
C VAL A 636 -13.82 -10.92 -17.38
N GLU A 637 -15.03 -11.46 -17.25
CA GLU A 637 -15.69 -11.65 -15.96
C GLU A 637 -15.38 -13.03 -15.34
N GLU A 638 -15.08 -14.03 -16.18
CA GLU A 638 -14.80 -15.42 -15.76
C GLU A 638 -13.55 -15.93 -16.48
N GLU A 639 -12.95 -17.01 -15.99
CA GLU A 639 -11.80 -17.72 -16.60
C GLU A 639 -10.68 -16.81 -17.13
N ALA A 640 -10.10 -15.99 -16.25
CA ALA A 640 -8.99 -15.12 -16.57
C ALA A 640 -7.64 -15.83 -16.47
N ASP A 641 -6.67 -15.40 -17.29
CA ASP A 641 -5.26 -15.78 -17.14
C ASP A 641 -4.63 -15.04 -15.95
N ILE A 642 -5.11 -13.81 -15.70
CA ILE A 642 -4.72 -12.96 -14.57
C ILE A 642 -5.98 -12.50 -13.85
N ASP A 643 -6.18 -12.93 -12.62
CA ASP A 643 -7.31 -12.52 -11.79
C ASP A 643 -6.87 -11.47 -10.75
N LEU A 644 -7.15 -10.20 -11.02
CA LEU A 644 -6.83 -9.11 -10.10
C LEU A 644 -7.81 -9.00 -8.91
N THR A 645 -8.90 -9.78 -8.89
CA THR A 645 -9.76 -9.88 -7.70
C THR A 645 -9.07 -10.65 -6.57
N GLN A 646 -8.11 -11.51 -6.94
CA GLN A 646 -7.30 -12.32 -6.03
C GLN A 646 -5.89 -11.74 -5.81
N MET A 647 -5.59 -10.57 -6.40
CA MET A 647 -4.24 -10.02 -6.44
C MET A 647 -3.67 -9.74 -5.05
N SER A 648 -2.40 -10.07 -4.88
CA SER A 648 -1.54 -9.46 -3.89
C SER A 648 -1.01 -8.11 -4.40
N LYS A 649 -0.49 -7.31 -3.49
CA LYS A 649 0.21 -6.06 -3.86
C LYS A 649 1.34 -6.32 -4.88
N ASN A 650 2.07 -7.41 -4.72
CA ASN A 650 3.19 -7.77 -5.59
C ASN A 650 2.75 -8.22 -6.98
N ASP A 651 1.60 -8.88 -7.11
CA ASP A 651 1.06 -9.27 -8.43
C ASP A 651 0.77 -8.03 -9.28
N LEU A 652 0.18 -7.01 -8.67
CA LEU A 652 -0.05 -5.73 -9.36
C LEU A 652 1.28 -5.04 -9.74
N ILE A 653 2.28 -5.04 -8.85
CA ILE A 653 3.60 -4.48 -9.13
C ILE A 653 4.25 -5.22 -10.31
N LYS A 654 4.18 -6.55 -10.35
CA LYS A 654 4.70 -7.37 -11.45
C LYS A 654 3.99 -7.13 -12.77
N LEU A 655 2.67 -6.96 -12.74
CA LEU A 655 1.89 -6.69 -13.95
C LEU A 655 2.35 -5.40 -14.63
N VAL A 656 2.55 -4.34 -13.87
CA VAL A 656 2.83 -2.99 -14.38
C VAL A 656 4.33 -2.67 -14.57
N CYS A 657 5.20 -3.58 -14.17
CA CYS A 657 6.66 -3.39 -14.16
C CYS A 657 7.35 -3.72 -15.50
#